data_7caec96b5a83c6bbaead6075319643f3
#
_entry.id   7caec96b5a83c6bbaead6075319643f3
#
_cell.length_a   1.000
_cell.length_b   1.000
_cell.length_c   1.000
_cell.angle_alpha   90.00
_cell.angle_beta   90.00
_cell.angle_gamma   90.00
#
_symmetry.space_group_name_H-M   'P 1'
#
loop_
_entity.id
_entity.type
_entity.pdbx_description
1 polymer ?
#
loop_
_entity_poly.entity_id
_entity_poly.type
_entity_poly.pdbx_seq_one_letter_code
_entity_poly.pdbx_strand_id
1 'polypeptide(L)'
;MSSPAEIIEYTPAVIEPAWQARWDAAGLHEVRDDVPREKCYYVLEMFPYPSGKLHMGHVRNYSIGDAVARYKRMRGFQVLHPMGWDSFGLPAEQAAIERGAHPRTWTYENIAHMRGQLQRMGFSYAWSREFACSDPGYAAREQDIFLDLVERGLVYRKSSLVNWSTGLNCVLANEQVVDGKCWRTGTPVIQKELPQWCLRITSYADELLKGLDQLQGGWPDAVLAQQRNWLGRSEGAEIDFAVDGHPDVVLTVFTTRPDTLFGVTFVSIAPEHAALERIVPASHRAQVDAFKAEVRATSAQERMGDTAEKKGCPTGAFVINPATGAKVPLYAANFVVADYGTGVVMAVPAHDDRDFAFAQKYGLPVVEVIAPAGEGRGERGEGSYTDPGVMTGSGQFDGMPSEQAKGAITAWLESSKKGRKVVTWRLRDWGISRQRYWGNPIPFTYSDTLGIAPVRKQDLPVALPMDVAIDGKGNPLEKHPTWAVTANDGSPLMVKGPAGPEKARRETDTMDTFMESSWYFARFTCHDNRRDDLGCAAPLDKARVDHWLPVDLYVGGIEHAVLHLLYARFFTKALSDLGYTGVREPFKRLLCQGMVCMETLYREGADGKKQYFYPDEVEVERDAKGRVTSAVAKADGQPVLVGRVEKMSKSKRNTVDPQALVDLYGADTCRLFVLSNVPPELDVVWSEDGVKGSHRFLKRVWVLAQGQRERLLGVPAFAGHVRDLTGADQAVGRKIHATIKRCTDALEKDFAFNTAIAACMELSNELDPAALSPAVLRAGIETLIRLLGPMVPHLAEELWAAYGHAEGLTAAGWPAYDPAQIEADEADYPVQIQGKVRAKISLPRTLTGPALEAAVLAHPEVVAALAGKPVKKAIIVPGKIVNLDV
;
A
#
# COMPACT_ATOMS: atom_id res chain seq x y z
N MET A 1 -43.07 -40.14 -19.08
CA MET A 1 -42.53 -38.78 -19.23
C MET A 1 -42.73 -38.10 -17.88
N SER A 2 -41.69 -38.06 -17.06
CA SER A 2 -41.70 -37.32 -15.80
C SER A 2 -41.79 -35.80 -16.16
N SER A 3 -42.69 -35.07 -15.50
CA SER A 3 -42.79 -33.64 -15.54
C SER A 3 -41.38 -33.04 -15.31
N PRO A 4 -40.94 -32.02 -16.07
CA PRO A 4 -39.67 -31.38 -15.77
C PRO A 4 -39.74 -30.84 -14.34
N ALA A 5 -38.82 -31.29 -13.50
CA ALA A 5 -38.69 -30.76 -12.15
C ALA A 5 -38.62 -29.22 -12.25
N GLU A 6 -39.47 -28.57 -11.46
CA GLU A 6 -39.52 -27.11 -11.44
C GLU A 6 -38.17 -26.65 -10.88
N ILE A 7 -37.31 -26.09 -11.77
CA ILE A 7 -35.98 -25.61 -11.37
C ILE A 7 -36.20 -24.39 -10.46
N ILE A 8 -35.84 -24.55 -9.20
CA ILE A 8 -35.90 -23.48 -8.20
C ILE A 8 -35.07 -22.31 -8.74
N GLU A 9 -35.66 -21.12 -8.85
CA GLU A 9 -34.98 -19.95 -9.37
C GLU A 9 -33.84 -19.52 -8.43
N TYR A 10 -32.70 -19.11 -8.98
CA TYR A 10 -31.62 -18.56 -8.19
C TYR A 10 -32.03 -17.20 -7.62
N THR A 11 -32.23 -17.13 -6.31
CA THR A 11 -32.73 -15.96 -5.59
C THR A 11 -31.75 -15.50 -4.51
N PRO A 12 -30.71 -14.73 -4.87
CA PRO A 12 -29.68 -14.24 -3.93
C PRO A 12 -30.27 -13.53 -2.71
N ALA A 13 -31.34 -12.74 -2.92
CA ALA A 13 -32.00 -11.99 -1.85
C ALA A 13 -32.55 -12.87 -0.71
N VAL A 14 -32.79 -14.16 -0.96
CA VAL A 14 -33.25 -15.14 0.05
C VAL A 14 -32.09 -15.98 0.56
N ILE A 15 -31.25 -16.47 -0.35
CA ILE A 15 -30.16 -17.41 -0.05
C ILE A 15 -29.09 -16.76 0.81
N GLU A 16 -28.63 -15.56 0.41
CA GLU A 16 -27.49 -14.92 1.05
C GLU A 16 -27.74 -14.55 2.52
N PRO A 17 -28.83 -13.87 2.90
CA PRO A 17 -29.10 -13.57 4.30
C PRO A 17 -29.29 -14.83 5.15
N ALA A 18 -29.88 -15.90 4.58
CA ALA A 18 -30.07 -17.14 5.29
C ALA A 18 -28.75 -17.82 5.66
N TRP A 19 -27.77 -17.81 4.75
CA TRP A 19 -26.43 -18.36 5.03
C TRP A 19 -25.63 -17.47 5.97
N GLN A 20 -25.70 -16.16 5.83
CA GLN A 20 -25.06 -15.22 6.77
C GLN A 20 -25.54 -15.47 8.21
N ALA A 21 -26.85 -15.58 8.42
CA ALA A 21 -27.41 -15.90 9.73
C ALA A 21 -26.95 -17.27 10.28
N ARG A 22 -26.80 -18.29 9.41
CA ARG A 22 -26.29 -19.61 9.81
C ARG A 22 -24.82 -19.55 10.23
N TRP A 23 -23.97 -18.84 9.47
CA TRP A 23 -22.55 -18.67 9.81
C TRP A 23 -22.37 -17.95 11.13
N ASP A 24 -23.15 -16.87 11.36
CA ASP A 24 -23.09 -16.09 12.60
C ASP A 24 -23.54 -16.93 13.80
N ALA A 25 -24.66 -17.66 13.67
CA ALA A 25 -25.17 -18.55 14.72
C ALA A 25 -24.19 -19.69 15.08
N ALA A 26 -23.43 -20.16 14.09
CA ALA A 26 -22.41 -21.20 14.29
C ALA A 26 -21.08 -20.67 14.81
N GLY A 27 -20.88 -19.32 14.84
CA GLY A 27 -19.59 -18.71 15.14
C GLY A 27 -18.48 -19.17 14.17
N LEU A 28 -18.84 -19.45 12.91
CA LEU A 28 -17.95 -20.13 11.94
C LEU A 28 -16.66 -19.38 11.67
N HIS A 29 -16.67 -18.06 11.77
CA HIS A 29 -15.54 -17.19 11.45
C HIS A 29 -14.76 -16.72 12.68
N GLU A 30 -15.21 -17.13 13.89
CA GLU A 30 -14.55 -16.78 15.13
C GLU A 30 -13.22 -17.52 15.31
N VAL A 31 -12.33 -16.93 16.10
CA VAL A 31 -10.95 -17.37 16.21
C VAL A 31 -10.66 -18.01 17.56
N ARG A 32 -9.95 -19.13 17.55
CA ARG A 32 -9.40 -19.78 18.74
C ARG A 32 -7.90 -19.51 18.82
N ASP A 33 -7.42 -19.11 19.98
CA ASP A 33 -6.02 -18.82 20.25
C ASP A 33 -5.21 -20.04 20.73
N ASP A 34 -5.85 -21.22 20.87
CA ASP A 34 -5.26 -22.48 21.34
C ASP A 34 -4.70 -23.38 20.23
N VAL A 35 -4.77 -22.93 18.97
CA VAL A 35 -4.28 -23.68 17.80
C VAL A 35 -2.79 -23.36 17.57
N PRO A 36 -1.91 -24.34 17.31
CA PRO A 36 -0.51 -24.11 17.03
C PRO A 36 -0.26 -23.13 15.86
N ARG A 37 0.75 -22.24 15.99
CA ARG A 37 1.03 -21.17 15.00
C ARG A 37 1.16 -21.66 13.56
N GLU A 38 1.75 -22.81 13.34
CA GLU A 38 1.91 -23.43 12.01
C GLU A 38 0.60 -23.83 11.33
N LYS A 39 -0.49 -23.89 12.10
CA LYS A 39 -1.86 -24.10 11.63
C LYS A 39 -2.70 -22.83 11.63
N CYS A 40 -2.08 -21.69 11.94
CA CYS A 40 -2.72 -20.39 11.93
C CYS A 40 -2.36 -19.61 10.69
N TYR A 41 -3.27 -18.75 10.24
CA TYR A 41 -3.04 -17.83 9.13
C TYR A 41 -3.74 -16.50 9.42
N TYR A 42 -3.00 -15.40 9.35
CA TYR A 42 -3.54 -14.07 9.60
C TYR A 42 -3.71 -13.32 8.28
N VAL A 43 -4.96 -13.11 7.87
CA VAL A 43 -5.33 -12.26 6.73
C VAL A 43 -5.82 -10.93 7.27
N LEU A 44 -5.32 -9.85 6.74
CA LEU A 44 -5.72 -8.50 7.14
C LEU A 44 -5.79 -7.58 5.93
N GLU A 45 -6.89 -6.88 5.75
CA GLU A 45 -6.98 -5.73 4.86
C GLU A 45 -6.75 -4.45 5.65
N MET A 46 -6.26 -3.42 4.96
CA MET A 46 -6.24 -2.08 5.55
C MET A 46 -7.66 -1.69 5.95
N PHE A 47 -7.83 -1.40 7.24
CA PHE A 47 -9.15 -1.09 7.77
C PHE A 47 -9.68 0.25 7.23
N PRO A 48 -11.00 0.37 7.05
CA PRO A 48 -11.59 1.53 6.40
C PRO A 48 -11.72 2.72 7.33
N TYR A 49 -11.65 3.89 6.74
CA TYR A 49 -12.09 5.11 7.36
C TYR A 49 -13.63 5.23 7.24
N PRO A 50 -14.39 5.40 8.36
CA PRO A 50 -15.86 5.42 8.34
C PRO A 50 -16.39 6.77 7.82
N SER A 51 -16.22 7.03 6.53
CA SER A 51 -16.60 8.31 5.87
C SER A 51 -17.93 8.26 5.10
N GLY A 52 -18.83 7.34 5.43
CA GLY A 52 -20.13 7.17 4.80
C GLY A 52 -20.35 5.75 4.27
N LYS A 53 -20.75 5.60 3.01
CA LYS A 53 -21.02 4.29 2.38
C LYS A 53 -19.74 3.66 1.86
N LEU A 54 -19.73 2.32 1.75
CA LEU A 54 -18.75 1.58 0.98
C LEU A 54 -18.77 2.03 -0.49
N HIS A 55 -17.67 1.85 -1.18
CA HIS A 55 -17.57 1.98 -2.64
C HIS A 55 -16.95 0.72 -3.24
N MET A 56 -16.99 0.56 -4.55
CA MET A 56 -16.52 -0.65 -5.23
C MET A 56 -15.04 -0.97 -4.99
N GLY A 57 -14.21 0.02 -4.66
CA GLY A 57 -12.82 -0.21 -4.22
C GLY A 57 -12.74 -0.98 -2.90
N HIS A 58 -13.61 -0.67 -1.94
CA HIS A 58 -13.74 -1.45 -0.69
C HIS A 58 -14.23 -2.87 -0.99
N VAL A 59 -15.26 -3.01 -1.84
CA VAL A 59 -15.77 -4.33 -2.23
C VAL A 59 -14.65 -5.19 -2.81
N ARG A 60 -13.81 -4.63 -3.69
CA ARG A 60 -12.68 -5.34 -4.27
C ARG A 60 -11.64 -5.74 -3.23
N ASN A 61 -11.16 -4.79 -2.43
CA ASN A 61 -10.16 -5.04 -1.40
C ASN A 61 -10.59 -6.16 -0.44
N TYR A 62 -11.78 -6.04 0.11
CA TYR A 62 -12.30 -6.99 1.08
C TYR A 62 -12.74 -8.33 0.47
N SER A 63 -13.16 -8.35 -0.80
CA SER A 63 -13.43 -9.63 -1.50
C SER A 63 -12.15 -10.43 -1.74
N ILE A 64 -11.02 -9.77 -2.00
CA ILE A 64 -9.71 -10.43 -2.15
C ILE A 64 -9.30 -11.08 -0.84
N GLY A 65 -9.29 -10.34 0.27
CA GLY A 65 -8.90 -10.87 1.58
C GLY A 65 -9.84 -11.97 2.05
N ASP A 66 -11.15 -11.77 1.91
CA ASP A 66 -12.15 -12.78 2.29
C ASP A 66 -12.03 -14.09 1.48
N ALA A 67 -11.78 -14.00 0.16
CA ALA A 67 -11.57 -15.18 -0.65
C ALA A 67 -10.31 -15.96 -0.22
N VAL A 68 -9.23 -15.27 0.15
CA VAL A 68 -8.04 -15.91 0.74
C VAL A 68 -8.36 -16.52 2.09
N ALA A 69 -9.06 -15.80 2.97
CA ALA A 69 -9.44 -16.29 4.30
C ALA A 69 -10.26 -17.58 4.21
N ARG A 70 -11.28 -17.62 3.34
CA ARG A 70 -12.09 -18.83 3.10
C ARG A 70 -11.27 -19.96 2.49
N TYR A 71 -10.43 -19.66 1.50
CA TYR A 71 -9.53 -20.64 0.91
C TYR A 71 -8.59 -21.27 1.96
N LYS A 72 -7.98 -20.48 2.82
CA LYS A 72 -7.07 -20.97 3.87
C LYS A 72 -7.83 -21.78 4.94
N ARG A 73 -9.07 -21.40 5.31
CA ARG A 73 -9.92 -22.24 6.17
C ARG A 73 -10.20 -23.59 5.53
N MET A 74 -10.55 -23.64 4.24
CA MET A 74 -10.74 -24.90 3.50
C MET A 74 -9.45 -25.73 3.38
N ARG A 75 -8.27 -25.08 3.52
CA ARG A 75 -6.96 -25.76 3.62
C ARG A 75 -6.64 -26.24 5.05
N GLY A 76 -7.57 -26.07 6.00
CA GLY A 76 -7.43 -26.51 7.38
C GLY A 76 -6.70 -25.54 8.33
N PHE A 77 -6.48 -24.29 7.92
CA PHE A 77 -5.92 -23.26 8.80
C PHE A 77 -7.00 -22.65 9.71
N GLN A 78 -6.61 -22.35 10.95
CA GLN A 78 -7.32 -21.40 11.78
C GLN A 78 -6.98 -20.00 11.27
N VAL A 79 -7.96 -19.22 10.82
CA VAL A 79 -7.71 -17.94 10.17
C VAL A 79 -8.18 -16.79 11.04
N LEU A 80 -7.27 -15.91 11.44
CA LEU A 80 -7.59 -14.59 11.99
C LEU A 80 -7.86 -13.64 10.83
N HIS A 81 -9.12 -13.22 10.69
CA HIS A 81 -9.59 -12.28 9.68
C HIS A 81 -10.46 -11.22 10.36
N PRO A 82 -9.87 -10.20 11.00
CA PRO A 82 -10.59 -9.20 11.78
C PRO A 82 -11.01 -8.01 10.92
N MET A 83 -11.96 -7.22 11.43
CA MET A 83 -12.36 -5.93 10.88
C MET A 83 -12.40 -4.89 12.00
N GLY A 84 -12.04 -3.65 11.67
CA GLY A 84 -12.10 -2.49 12.56
C GLY A 84 -12.19 -1.20 11.78
N TRP A 85 -12.07 -0.07 12.49
CA TRP A 85 -12.37 1.25 11.93
C TRP A 85 -11.27 2.24 12.27
N ASP A 86 -10.62 2.79 11.26
CA ASP A 86 -9.76 3.97 11.38
C ASP A 86 -10.66 5.20 11.54
N SER A 87 -10.99 5.53 12.79
CA SER A 87 -12.17 6.33 13.07
C SER A 87 -11.89 7.74 13.58
N PHE A 88 -10.63 8.08 13.88
CA PHE A 88 -10.22 9.45 14.17
C PHE A 88 -9.89 10.25 12.91
N GLY A 89 -9.81 11.57 13.00
CA GLY A 89 -9.27 12.45 11.97
C GLY A 89 -10.23 13.45 11.35
N LEU A 90 -9.66 14.27 10.49
CA LEU A 90 -10.30 15.39 9.81
C LEU A 90 -11.59 15.10 9.04
N PRO A 91 -11.77 13.93 8.39
CA PRO A 91 -12.99 13.70 7.62
C PRO A 91 -14.25 13.76 8.46
N ALA A 92 -14.19 13.27 9.71
CA ALA A 92 -15.31 13.33 10.62
C ALA A 92 -15.62 14.76 11.09
N GLU A 93 -14.57 15.53 11.41
CA GLU A 93 -14.75 16.95 11.79
C GLU A 93 -15.34 17.78 10.67
N GLN A 94 -14.85 17.61 9.43
CA GLN A 94 -15.39 18.35 8.29
C GLN A 94 -16.83 18.00 8.00
N ALA A 95 -17.18 16.71 8.03
CA ALA A 95 -18.57 16.29 7.86
C ALA A 95 -19.46 16.83 8.98
N ALA A 96 -18.93 16.91 10.20
CA ALA A 96 -19.63 17.52 11.32
C ALA A 96 -19.88 19.02 11.12
N ILE A 97 -18.89 19.76 10.65
CA ILE A 97 -19.03 21.18 10.30
C ILE A 97 -20.08 21.37 9.20
N GLU A 98 -19.99 20.58 8.13
CA GLU A 98 -20.89 20.69 6.98
C GLU A 98 -22.35 20.34 7.31
N ARG A 99 -22.58 19.42 8.25
CA ARG A 99 -23.89 18.85 8.58
C ARG A 99 -24.41 19.27 9.94
N GLY A 100 -23.62 20.00 10.73
CA GLY A 100 -23.99 20.38 12.10
C GLY A 100 -24.08 19.21 13.09
N ALA A 101 -23.46 18.07 12.78
CA ALA A 101 -23.46 16.87 13.63
C ALA A 101 -22.16 16.78 14.46
N HIS A 102 -22.23 16.18 15.64
CA HIS A 102 -21.01 15.92 16.43
C HIS A 102 -20.15 14.82 15.76
N PRO A 103 -18.79 14.97 15.65
CA PRO A 103 -17.93 14.01 14.96
C PRO A 103 -18.07 12.58 15.46
N ARG A 104 -18.19 12.37 16.77
CA ARG A 104 -18.41 11.04 17.36
C ARG A 104 -19.70 10.41 16.83
N THR A 105 -20.82 11.13 16.92
CA THR A 105 -22.12 10.61 16.45
C THR A 105 -22.05 10.23 14.99
N TRP A 106 -21.58 11.13 14.15
CA TRP A 106 -21.41 10.89 12.72
C TRP A 106 -20.51 9.68 12.42
N THR A 107 -19.38 9.54 13.14
CA THR A 107 -18.45 8.44 12.98
C THR A 107 -19.12 7.09 13.30
N TYR A 108 -19.79 6.98 14.45
CA TYR A 108 -20.41 5.71 14.87
C TYR A 108 -21.64 5.34 14.06
N GLU A 109 -22.40 6.34 13.56
CA GLU A 109 -23.47 6.09 12.58
C GLU A 109 -22.92 5.52 11.27
N ASN A 110 -21.80 6.06 10.76
CA ASN A 110 -21.15 5.52 9.58
C ASN A 110 -20.56 4.11 9.82
N ILE A 111 -19.97 3.87 10.99
CA ILE A 111 -19.51 2.53 11.37
C ILE A 111 -20.66 1.53 11.32
N ALA A 112 -21.79 1.85 11.95
CA ALA A 112 -22.96 0.97 11.95
C ALA A 112 -23.48 0.70 10.53
N HIS A 113 -23.54 1.73 9.69
CA HIS A 113 -23.98 1.60 8.31
C HIS A 113 -23.02 0.74 7.47
N MET A 114 -21.70 1.04 7.50
CA MET A 114 -20.70 0.30 6.74
C MET A 114 -20.57 -1.15 7.23
N ARG A 115 -20.68 -1.39 8.54
CA ARG A 115 -20.75 -2.75 9.12
C ARG A 115 -21.89 -3.56 8.50
N GLY A 116 -23.10 -2.98 8.44
CA GLY A 116 -24.25 -3.62 7.80
C GLY A 116 -23.97 -3.96 6.33
N GLN A 117 -23.32 -3.05 5.59
CA GLN A 117 -22.93 -3.32 4.20
C GLN A 117 -21.89 -4.44 4.07
N LEU A 118 -20.88 -4.51 4.98
CA LEU A 118 -19.88 -5.59 5.00
C LEU A 118 -20.50 -6.94 5.34
N GLN A 119 -21.41 -6.95 6.32
CA GLN A 119 -22.19 -8.16 6.68
C GLN A 119 -23.06 -8.62 5.50
N ARG A 120 -23.73 -7.70 4.82
CA ARG A 120 -24.55 -8.02 3.64
C ARG A 120 -23.73 -8.57 2.46
N MET A 121 -22.44 -8.22 2.35
CA MET A 121 -21.49 -8.84 1.41
C MET A 121 -21.07 -10.25 1.82
N GLY A 122 -21.39 -10.69 3.02
CA GLY A 122 -21.07 -12.00 3.55
C GLY A 122 -19.58 -12.23 3.82
N PHE A 123 -18.83 -11.19 4.17
CA PHE A 123 -17.41 -11.33 4.50
C PHE A 123 -17.20 -12.09 5.81
N SER A 124 -16.22 -12.97 5.84
CA SER A 124 -15.94 -13.92 6.91
C SER A 124 -15.07 -13.31 8.02
N TYR A 125 -15.48 -12.15 8.53
CA TYR A 125 -14.74 -11.49 9.60
C TYR A 125 -15.01 -12.10 10.97
N ALA A 126 -13.97 -12.13 11.82
CA ALA A 126 -14.11 -12.41 13.25
C ALA A 126 -14.62 -11.14 13.96
N TRP A 127 -15.95 -10.94 13.96
CA TRP A 127 -16.59 -9.74 14.50
C TRP A 127 -16.36 -9.54 16.00
N SER A 128 -16.04 -10.62 16.74
CA SER A 128 -15.62 -10.52 18.14
C SER A 128 -14.33 -9.72 18.34
N ARG A 129 -13.53 -9.56 17.29
CA ARG A 129 -12.28 -8.79 17.30
C ARG A 129 -12.44 -7.33 16.82
N GLU A 130 -13.69 -6.91 16.52
CA GLU A 130 -13.97 -5.56 16.04
C GLU A 130 -13.69 -4.48 17.07
N PHE A 131 -13.05 -3.38 16.64
CA PHE A 131 -12.94 -2.13 17.40
C PHE A 131 -12.88 -0.91 16.48
N ALA A 132 -13.10 0.27 17.05
CA ALA A 132 -12.80 1.57 16.43
C ALA A 132 -11.60 2.21 17.14
N CYS A 133 -10.71 2.86 16.40
CA CYS A 133 -9.58 3.58 17.00
C CYS A 133 -10.03 4.67 17.97
N SER A 134 -11.24 5.22 17.76
CA SER A 134 -11.87 6.19 18.66
C SER A 134 -12.57 5.58 19.87
N ASP A 135 -12.58 4.25 20.04
CA ASP A 135 -13.08 3.63 21.25
C ASP A 135 -12.17 3.98 22.44
N PRO A 136 -12.72 4.32 23.62
CA PRO A 136 -11.92 4.71 24.78
C PRO A 136 -10.85 3.69 25.17
N GLY A 137 -11.16 2.41 25.03
CA GLY A 137 -10.21 1.32 25.32
C GLY A 137 -9.01 1.30 24.37
N TYR A 138 -9.22 1.57 23.08
CA TYR A 138 -8.12 1.68 22.11
C TYR A 138 -7.27 2.92 22.37
N ALA A 139 -7.93 4.08 22.53
CA ALA A 139 -7.26 5.36 22.75
C ALA A 139 -6.40 5.35 24.05
N ALA A 140 -6.91 4.74 25.14
CA ALA A 140 -6.17 4.61 26.38
C ALA A 140 -4.87 3.81 26.19
N ARG A 141 -4.93 2.70 25.46
CA ARG A 141 -3.76 1.84 25.21
C ARG A 141 -2.74 2.48 24.28
N GLU A 142 -3.20 3.24 23.31
CA GLU A 142 -2.30 4.02 22.46
C GLU A 142 -1.56 5.10 23.25
N GLN A 143 -2.27 5.81 24.13
CA GLN A 143 -1.66 6.78 25.05
C GLN A 143 -0.66 6.10 26.00
N ASP A 144 -0.93 4.89 26.45
CA ASP A 144 -0.01 4.12 27.32
C ASP A 144 1.27 3.73 26.54
N ILE A 145 1.13 3.17 25.33
CA ILE A 145 2.27 2.90 24.43
C ILE A 145 3.07 4.17 24.15
N PHE A 146 2.38 5.28 23.91
CA PHE A 146 3.02 6.57 23.68
C PHE A 146 3.88 7.01 24.87
N LEU A 147 3.41 6.82 26.09
CA LEU A 147 4.19 7.10 27.29
C LEU A 147 5.42 6.18 27.40
N ASP A 148 5.32 4.91 27.03
CA ASP A 148 6.48 4.00 26.98
C ASP A 148 7.52 4.44 25.93
N LEU A 149 7.06 4.97 24.78
CA LEU A 149 7.93 5.57 23.78
C LEU A 149 8.64 6.82 24.30
N VAL A 150 7.96 7.62 25.15
CA VAL A 150 8.56 8.77 25.84
C VAL A 150 9.65 8.30 26.81
N GLU A 151 9.39 7.32 27.66
CA GLU A 151 10.37 6.77 28.60
C GLU A 151 11.59 6.18 27.89
N ARG A 152 11.38 5.60 26.70
CA ARG A 152 12.45 5.08 25.84
C ARG A 152 13.26 6.19 25.14
N GLY A 153 12.83 7.46 25.22
CA GLY A 153 13.47 8.60 24.56
C GLY A 153 13.21 8.69 23.05
N LEU A 154 12.19 7.96 22.55
CA LEU A 154 11.78 8.00 21.15
C LEU A 154 10.84 9.16 20.83
N VAL A 155 10.30 9.82 21.83
CA VAL A 155 9.45 11.01 21.69
C VAL A 155 10.18 12.23 22.21
N TYR A 156 10.09 13.33 21.49
CA TYR A 156 10.61 14.62 21.92
C TYR A 156 9.77 15.77 21.36
N ARG A 157 9.91 16.95 21.92
CA ARG A 157 9.23 18.17 21.47
C ARG A 157 10.23 19.20 21.00
N LYS A 158 9.98 19.78 19.83
CA LYS A 158 10.78 20.92 19.30
C LYS A 158 9.89 21.90 18.56
N SER A 159 10.32 23.18 18.48
CA SER A 159 9.77 24.13 17.53
C SER A 159 10.35 23.85 16.14
N SER A 160 9.52 23.79 15.13
CA SER A 160 9.95 23.55 13.76
C SER A 160 9.00 24.21 12.77
N LEU A 161 9.53 24.53 11.58
CA LEU A 161 8.70 24.92 10.46
C LEU A 161 7.87 23.71 9.98
N VAL A 162 6.57 23.86 9.96
CA VAL A 162 5.62 22.82 9.58
C VAL A 162 4.78 23.27 8.39
N ASN A 163 4.33 22.31 7.61
CA ASN A 163 3.37 22.55 6.55
C ASN A 163 2.00 22.86 7.15
N TRP A 164 1.56 24.09 7.04
CA TRP A 164 0.26 24.52 7.55
C TRP A 164 -0.76 24.64 6.42
N SER A 165 -1.83 23.90 6.52
CA SER A 165 -2.97 24.03 5.61
C SER A 165 -3.87 25.19 6.06
N THR A 166 -3.99 26.22 5.23
CA THR A 166 -4.90 27.33 5.48
C THR A 166 -6.37 26.93 5.34
N GLY A 167 -6.65 25.93 4.51
CA GLY A 167 -8.01 25.42 4.32
C GLY A 167 -8.49 24.46 5.42
N LEU A 168 -7.57 23.75 6.08
CA LEU A 168 -7.87 22.80 7.16
C LEU A 168 -7.52 23.37 8.54
N ASN A 169 -6.82 24.48 8.62
CA ASN A 169 -6.30 25.09 9.85
C ASN A 169 -5.53 24.09 10.74
N CYS A 170 -4.69 23.24 10.13
CA CYS A 170 -3.88 22.27 10.85
C CYS A 170 -2.56 21.99 10.15
N VAL A 171 -1.64 21.36 10.90
CA VAL A 171 -0.38 20.83 10.36
C VAL A 171 -0.66 19.63 9.44
N LEU A 172 0.07 19.60 8.32
CA LEU A 172 0.13 18.48 7.39
C LEU A 172 1.48 17.77 7.50
N ALA A 173 1.47 16.45 7.42
CA ALA A 173 2.68 15.69 7.15
C ALA A 173 3.24 16.03 5.76
N ASN A 174 4.53 15.81 5.52
CA ASN A 174 5.16 16.15 4.24
C ASN A 174 4.47 15.45 3.06
N GLU A 175 4.03 14.23 3.28
CA GLU A 175 3.36 13.36 2.32
C GLU A 175 1.94 13.84 1.96
N GLN A 176 1.39 14.71 2.78
CA GLN A 176 0.07 15.31 2.59
C GLN A 176 0.12 16.63 1.81
N VAL A 177 1.31 17.01 1.35
CA VAL A 177 1.52 18.19 0.50
C VAL A 177 1.86 17.72 -0.91
N VAL A 178 1.00 18.06 -1.88
CA VAL A 178 1.18 17.72 -3.29
C VAL A 178 1.25 19.02 -4.08
N ASP A 179 2.35 19.24 -4.78
CA ASP A 179 2.58 20.46 -5.58
C ASP A 179 2.35 21.77 -4.81
N GLY A 180 2.83 21.83 -3.55
CA GLY A 180 2.68 23.00 -2.68
C GLY A 180 1.25 23.22 -2.14
N LYS A 181 0.35 22.25 -2.36
CA LYS A 181 -1.06 22.33 -1.95
C LYS A 181 -1.44 21.19 -1.01
N CYS A 182 -2.43 21.45 -0.19
CA CYS A 182 -3.05 20.43 0.64
C CYS A 182 -3.68 19.33 -0.26
N TRP A 183 -3.25 18.10 -0.09
CA TRP A 183 -3.72 16.93 -0.87
C TRP A 183 -5.25 16.78 -0.88
N ARG A 184 -5.89 17.29 0.15
CA ARG A 184 -7.34 17.14 0.36
C ARG A 184 -8.16 18.32 -0.14
N THR A 185 -7.75 19.56 0.21
CA THR A 185 -8.52 20.76 -0.11
C THR A 185 -8.03 21.50 -1.36
N GLY A 186 -6.84 21.16 -1.85
CA GLY A 186 -6.21 21.89 -2.96
C GLY A 186 -5.79 23.34 -2.60
N THR A 187 -5.92 23.75 -1.32
CA THR A 187 -5.50 25.08 -0.88
C THR A 187 -3.97 25.15 -0.75
N PRO A 188 -3.36 26.32 -0.97
CA PRO A 188 -1.93 26.51 -0.76
C PRO A 188 -1.52 26.17 0.69
N VAL A 189 -0.38 25.51 0.82
CA VAL A 189 0.24 25.21 2.11
C VAL A 189 1.31 26.28 2.38
N ILE A 190 1.31 26.81 3.61
CA ILE A 190 2.31 27.77 4.06
C ILE A 190 3.22 27.14 5.12
N GLN A 191 4.42 27.68 5.28
CA GLN A 191 5.31 27.28 6.37
C GLN A 191 4.98 28.10 7.61
N LYS A 192 4.79 27.42 8.75
CA LYS A 192 4.52 28.05 10.04
C LYS A 192 5.40 27.43 11.11
N GLU A 193 6.01 28.24 11.94
CA GLU A 193 6.78 27.74 13.08
C GLU A 193 5.84 27.38 14.24
N LEU A 194 5.82 26.12 14.62
CA LEU A 194 5.01 25.62 15.72
C LEU A 194 5.77 24.59 16.55
N PRO A 195 5.51 24.52 17.87
CA PRO A 195 5.97 23.41 18.68
C PRO A 195 5.34 22.10 18.17
N GLN A 196 6.17 21.06 18.04
CA GLN A 196 5.75 19.75 17.53
C GLN A 196 6.25 18.64 18.46
N TRP A 197 5.39 17.69 18.76
CA TRP A 197 5.79 16.38 19.25
C TRP A 197 6.28 15.55 18.08
N CYS A 198 7.42 14.91 18.24
CA CYS A 198 8.07 14.15 17.18
C CYS A 198 8.47 12.76 17.66
N LEU A 199 8.29 11.76 16.79
CA LEU A 199 8.83 10.41 16.96
C LEU A 199 10.15 10.26 16.19
N ARG A 200 11.17 9.70 16.87
CA ARG A 200 12.53 9.50 16.31
C ARG A 200 12.59 8.30 15.35
N ILE A 201 11.81 8.32 14.28
CA ILE A 201 11.86 7.27 13.26
C ILE A 201 13.24 7.17 12.62
N THR A 202 13.99 8.27 12.57
CA THR A 202 15.36 8.30 12.02
C THR A 202 16.32 7.40 12.79
N SER A 203 16.10 7.15 14.09
CA SER A 203 16.91 6.24 14.88
C SER A 203 16.80 4.78 14.41
N TYR A 204 15.77 4.44 13.65
CA TYR A 204 15.55 3.14 13.05
C TYR A 204 15.86 3.10 11.53
N ALA A 205 16.37 4.19 10.95
CA ALA A 205 16.54 4.31 9.50
C ALA A 205 17.40 3.17 8.91
N ASP A 206 18.50 2.81 9.55
CA ASP A 206 19.39 1.72 9.10
C ASP A 206 18.68 0.35 9.18
N GLU A 207 17.95 0.10 10.27
CA GLU A 207 17.19 -1.15 10.44
C GLU A 207 16.00 -1.23 9.47
N LEU A 208 15.30 -0.11 9.25
CA LEU A 208 14.23 -0.03 8.27
C LEU A 208 14.76 -0.32 6.85
N LEU A 209 15.95 0.17 6.52
CA LEU A 209 16.57 -0.09 5.22
C LEU A 209 16.98 -1.56 5.07
N LYS A 210 17.68 -2.12 6.06
CA LYS A 210 18.11 -3.54 6.05
C LYS A 210 16.91 -4.50 6.04
N GLY A 211 15.84 -4.14 6.75
CA GLY A 211 14.61 -4.94 6.78
C GLY A 211 13.95 -5.10 5.41
N LEU A 212 14.17 -4.19 4.46
CA LEU A 212 13.62 -4.31 3.10
C LEU A 212 14.13 -5.55 2.37
N ASP A 213 15.34 -6.00 2.67
CA ASP A 213 15.92 -7.19 2.04
C ASP A 213 15.20 -8.47 2.51
N GLN A 214 14.68 -8.50 3.74
CA GLN A 214 13.89 -9.61 4.28
C GLN A 214 12.47 -9.66 3.68
N LEU A 215 11.97 -8.53 3.17
CA LEU A 215 10.64 -8.41 2.59
C LEU A 215 10.61 -8.75 1.07
N GLN A 216 11.78 -8.95 0.45
CA GLN A 216 11.85 -9.36 -0.95
C GLN A 216 11.11 -10.68 -1.19
N GLY A 217 10.38 -10.76 -2.32
CA GLY A 217 9.56 -11.91 -2.67
C GLY A 217 8.21 -11.99 -1.90
N GLY A 218 8.05 -11.24 -0.81
CA GLY A 218 6.78 -11.09 -0.09
C GLY A 218 6.07 -9.77 -0.38
N TRP A 219 6.83 -8.72 -0.70
CA TRP A 219 6.32 -7.39 -0.98
C TRP A 219 6.58 -6.99 -2.44
N PRO A 220 5.69 -6.18 -3.06
CA PRO A 220 5.91 -5.68 -4.42
C PRO A 220 7.20 -4.84 -4.51
N ASP A 221 8.01 -5.08 -5.56
CA ASP A 221 9.26 -4.36 -5.78
C ASP A 221 9.09 -2.84 -5.84
N ALA A 222 7.96 -2.39 -6.38
CA ALA A 222 7.62 -0.95 -6.44
C ALA A 222 7.51 -0.33 -5.04
N VAL A 223 6.94 -1.04 -4.06
CA VAL A 223 6.83 -0.57 -2.67
C VAL A 223 8.20 -0.55 -2.01
N LEU A 224 9.00 -1.60 -2.19
CA LEU A 224 10.36 -1.68 -1.65
C LEU A 224 11.25 -0.56 -2.20
N ALA A 225 11.15 -0.29 -3.51
CA ALA A 225 11.87 0.81 -4.15
C ALA A 225 11.44 2.18 -3.62
N GLN A 226 10.12 2.43 -3.45
CA GLN A 226 9.62 3.67 -2.89
C GLN A 226 10.12 3.89 -1.46
N GLN A 227 10.08 2.87 -0.60
CA GLN A 227 10.60 2.98 0.77
C GLN A 227 12.12 3.21 0.80
N ARG A 228 12.88 2.49 -0.03
CA ARG A 228 14.33 2.68 -0.14
C ARG A 228 14.68 4.11 -0.54
N ASN A 229 13.98 4.62 -1.54
CA ASN A 229 14.15 6.00 -2.00
C ASN A 229 13.73 7.04 -0.95
N TRP A 230 12.67 6.76 -0.20
CA TRP A 230 12.18 7.65 0.86
C TRP A 230 13.14 7.70 2.04
N LEU A 231 13.66 6.56 2.48
CA LEU A 231 14.71 6.48 3.50
C LEU A 231 15.94 7.25 3.06
N GLY A 232 16.32 7.12 1.79
CA GLY A 232 17.32 7.96 1.12
C GLY A 232 18.66 7.97 1.85
N ARG A 233 19.24 6.78 2.09
CA ARG A 233 20.57 6.65 2.69
C ARG A 233 21.64 7.19 1.75
N SER A 234 22.41 8.15 2.21
CA SER A 234 23.53 8.73 1.47
C SER A 234 24.80 8.64 2.31
N GLU A 235 25.85 8.07 1.74
CA GLU A 235 27.19 8.10 2.31
C GLU A 235 27.95 9.28 1.71
N GLY A 236 28.63 10.00 2.56
CA GLY A 236 29.42 11.15 2.13
C GLY A 236 30.39 11.64 3.20
N ALA A 237 30.82 12.85 3.05
CA ALA A 237 31.68 13.52 4.00
C ALA A 237 31.06 14.85 4.46
N GLU A 238 31.15 15.12 5.73
CA GLU A 238 31.06 16.49 6.25
C GLU A 238 32.43 17.11 6.18
N ILE A 239 32.50 18.33 5.64
CA ILE A 239 33.73 19.08 5.37
C ILE A 239 33.62 20.46 6.01
N ASP A 240 34.60 20.82 6.80
CA ASP A 240 34.62 22.06 7.58
C ASP A 240 35.32 23.20 6.80
N PHE A 241 34.57 24.24 6.49
CA PHE A 241 35.04 25.46 5.85
C PHE A 241 35.13 26.58 6.90
N ALA A 242 36.34 27.03 7.21
CA ALA A 242 36.55 28.16 8.08
C ALA A 242 36.09 29.46 7.38
N VAL A 243 35.42 30.33 8.10
CA VAL A 243 34.99 31.64 7.56
C VAL A 243 36.11 32.64 7.69
N ASP A 244 36.51 33.30 6.57
CA ASP A 244 37.57 34.29 6.54
C ASP A 244 37.21 35.50 7.42
N GLY A 245 38.13 35.89 8.28
CA GLY A 245 37.91 36.98 9.25
C GLY A 245 37.07 36.61 10.48
N HIS A 246 36.57 35.37 10.58
CA HIS A 246 35.75 34.88 11.71
C HIS A 246 36.27 33.52 12.21
N PRO A 247 37.40 33.49 12.95
CA PRO A 247 38.07 32.23 13.33
C PRO A 247 37.24 31.30 14.24
N ASP A 248 36.20 31.83 14.85
CA ASP A 248 35.24 31.12 15.72
C ASP A 248 34.00 30.60 14.96
N VAL A 249 33.95 30.82 13.63
CA VAL A 249 32.84 30.34 12.78
C VAL A 249 33.34 29.34 11.75
N VAL A 250 32.80 28.13 11.81
CA VAL A 250 33.04 27.05 10.83
C VAL A 250 31.71 26.71 10.17
N LEU A 251 31.69 26.69 8.84
CA LEU A 251 30.55 26.21 8.07
C LEU A 251 30.82 24.79 7.63
N THR A 252 30.08 23.84 8.16
CA THR A 252 30.19 22.42 7.78
C THR A 252 29.30 22.15 6.58
N VAL A 253 29.84 21.51 5.55
CA VAL A 253 29.17 21.14 4.31
C VAL A 253 29.05 19.62 4.26
N PHE A 254 27.88 19.09 3.93
CA PHE A 254 27.74 17.68 3.56
C PHE A 254 27.80 17.48 2.05
N THR A 255 28.57 16.52 1.58
CA THR A 255 28.64 16.14 0.17
C THR A 255 28.76 14.62 -0.01
N THR A 256 28.11 14.08 -1.04
CA THR A 256 28.30 12.70 -1.53
C THR A 256 29.45 12.62 -2.54
N ARG A 257 30.00 13.78 -2.94
CA ARG A 257 31.07 13.93 -3.92
C ARG A 257 32.31 14.60 -3.32
N PRO A 258 32.94 14.01 -2.26
CA PRO A 258 34.17 14.57 -1.71
C PRO A 258 35.32 14.60 -2.74
N ASP A 259 35.25 13.76 -3.79
CA ASP A 259 36.15 13.79 -4.94
C ASP A 259 36.18 15.13 -5.68
N THR A 260 35.15 15.95 -5.57
CA THR A 260 35.10 17.27 -6.24
C THR A 260 35.61 18.45 -5.37
N LEU A 261 36.04 18.21 -4.13
CA LEU A 261 36.43 19.23 -3.16
C LEU A 261 37.43 20.23 -3.68
N PHE A 262 38.43 19.81 -4.46
CA PHE A 262 39.46 20.65 -5.03
C PHE A 262 38.96 21.64 -6.10
N GLY A 263 37.76 21.32 -6.70
CA GLY A 263 37.05 22.12 -7.69
C GLY A 263 36.01 23.08 -7.13
N VAL A 264 35.94 23.25 -5.81
CA VAL A 264 34.99 24.16 -5.18
C VAL A 264 35.37 25.61 -5.47
N THR A 265 34.47 26.35 -6.11
CA THR A 265 34.70 27.77 -6.49
C THR A 265 33.80 28.75 -5.76
N PHE A 266 32.73 28.27 -5.13
CA PHE A 266 31.90 29.02 -4.19
C PHE A 266 31.19 28.09 -3.21
N VAL A 267 30.64 28.67 -2.14
CA VAL A 267 29.80 27.95 -1.19
C VAL A 267 28.44 28.63 -1.11
N SER A 268 27.38 27.86 -1.08
CA SER A 268 26.02 28.35 -0.93
C SER A 268 25.47 28.02 0.46
N ILE A 269 24.82 29.02 1.09
CA ILE A 269 24.23 28.91 2.42
C ILE A 269 22.71 29.23 2.36
N ALA A 270 21.93 28.57 3.18
CA ALA A 270 20.51 28.86 3.29
C ALA A 270 20.30 30.30 3.79
N PRO A 271 19.40 31.08 3.19
CA PRO A 271 19.11 32.43 3.61
C PRO A 271 18.66 32.56 5.08
N GLU A 272 18.11 31.49 5.63
CA GLU A 272 17.66 31.41 7.02
C GLU A 272 18.75 30.97 8.01
N HIS A 273 19.95 30.65 7.54
CA HIS A 273 21.00 30.09 8.39
C HIS A 273 21.50 31.11 9.42
N ALA A 274 21.59 30.75 10.70
CA ALA A 274 21.93 31.67 11.80
C ALA A 274 23.32 32.29 11.69
N ALA A 275 24.29 31.60 11.06
CA ALA A 275 25.63 32.13 10.87
C ALA A 275 25.64 33.44 10.08
N LEU A 276 24.71 33.70 9.17
CA LEU A 276 24.63 34.92 8.37
C LEU A 276 24.52 36.19 9.22
N GLU A 277 23.91 36.11 10.39
CA GLU A 277 23.78 37.24 11.31
C GLU A 277 25.14 37.70 11.85
N ARG A 278 26.13 36.81 11.91
CA ARG A 278 27.45 37.05 12.45
C ARG A 278 28.48 37.39 11.38
N ILE A 279 28.38 36.79 10.17
CA ILE A 279 29.43 36.80 9.17
C ILE A 279 29.18 37.80 8.02
N VAL A 280 27.92 38.27 7.82
CA VAL A 280 27.60 39.22 6.75
C VAL A 280 28.08 40.61 7.12
N PRO A 281 29.01 41.25 6.34
CA PRO A 281 29.45 42.64 6.55
C PRO A 281 28.27 43.61 6.46
N ALA A 282 28.39 44.76 7.16
CA ALA A 282 27.35 45.80 7.18
C ALA A 282 26.97 46.30 5.77
N SER A 283 27.94 46.32 4.84
CA SER A 283 27.74 46.74 3.44
C SER A 283 26.83 45.84 2.63
N HIS A 284 26.67 44.56 3.03
CA HIS A 284 25.82 43.56 2.34
C HIS A 284 24.57 43.21 3.12
N ARG A 285 24.40 43.64 4.37
CA ARG A 285 23.31 43.27 5.26
C ARG A 285 21.93 43.54 4.65
N ALA A 286 21.71 44.77 4.16
CA ALA A 286 20.43 45.18 3.58
C ALA A 286 20.02 44.28 2.37
N GLN A 287 21.01 43.94 1.53
CA GLN A 287 20.77 43.08 0.37
C GLN A 287 20.42 41.62 0.77
N VAL A 288 21.14 41.07 1.74
CA VAL A 288 20.89 39.72 2.24
C VAL A 288 19.53 39.64 2.95
N ASP A 289 19.15 40.65 3.75
CA ASP A 289 17.88 40.71 4.42
C ASP A 289 16.71 40.81 3.43
N ALA A 290 16.87 41.60 2.35
CA ALA A 290 15.88 41.66 1.27
C ALA A 290 15.71 40.32 0.56
N PHE A 291 16.84 39.66 0.25
CA PHE A 291 16.81 38.31 -0.36
C PHE A 291 16.19 37.26 0.57
N LYS A 292 16.47 37.31 1.88
CA LYS A 292 15.84 36.44 2.90
C LYS A 292 14.32 36.64 2.92
N ALA A 293 13.84 37.88 2.80
CA ALA A 293 12.39 38.15 2.73
C ALA A 293 11.74 37.61 1.44
N GLU A 294 12.41 37.77 0.28
CA GLU A 294 11.97 37.21 -1.01
C GLU A 294 11.84 35.68 -0.93
N VAL A 295 12.86 35.03 -0.41
CA VAL A 295 12.91 33.57 -0.32
C VAL A 295 11.85 32.99 0.65
N ARG A 296 11.56 33.69 1.76
CA ARG A 296 10.51 33.30 2.71
C ARG A 296 9.10 33.31 2.10
N ALA A 297 8.87 34.09 1.07
CA ALA A 297 7.59 34.13 0.36
C ALA A 297 7.35 32.91 -0.54
N THR A 298 8.38 32.07 -0.78
CA THR A 298 8.34 30.90 -1.66
C THR A 298 8.51 29.62 -0.83
N SER A 299 7.72 28.58 -1.09
CA SER A 299 7.82 27.32 -0.36
C SER A 299 9.16 26.62 -0.62
N ALA A 300 9.66 25.86 0.38
CA ALA A 300 10.90 25.08 0.25
C ALA A 300 10.83 24.08 -0.93
N GLN A 301 9.66 23.51 -1.19
CA GLN A 301 9.45 22.56 -2.28
C GLN A 301 9.51 23.23 -3.66
N GLU A 302 8.91 24.41 -3.81
CA GLU A 302 9.03 25.20 -5.05
C GLU A 302 10.47 25.60 -5.33
N ARG A 303 11.23 25.97 -4.29
CA ARG A 303 12.65 26.35 -4.38
C ARG A 303 13.54 25.19 -4.82
N MET A 304 13.24 23.96 -4.38
CA MET A 304 14.02 22.74 -4.69
C MET A 304 13.64 22.11 -6.02
N GLY A 305 12.55 22.51 -6.67
CA GLY A 305 12.11 21.98 -7.96
C GLY A 305 13.15 22.19 -9.07
N ASP A 306 13.29 21.22 -9.97
CA ASP A 306 14.27 21.26 -11.07
C ASP A 306 14.00 22.41 -12.05
N THR A 307 12.74 22.84 -12.18
CA THR A 307 12.31 23.95 -13.05
C THR A 307 12.42 25.34 -12.40
N ALA A 308 12.69 25.40 -11.08
CA ALA A 308 12.77 26.66 -10.36
C ALA A 308 14.05 27.43 -10.70
N GLU A 309 13.92 28.73 -10.98
CA GLU A 309 15.09 29.59 -11.22
C GLU A 309 15.99 29.61 -9.99
N LYS A 310 17.28 29.25 -10.18
CA LYS A 310 18.29 29.28 -9.12
C LYS A 310 18.82 30.71 -8.95
N LYS A 311 18.51 31.31 -7.79
CA LYS A 311 18.89 32.65 -7.43
C LYS A 311 19.85 32.64 -6.24
N GLY A 312 20.78 33.56 -6.24
CA GLY A 312 21.74 33.79 -5.16
C GLY A 312 21.99 35.25 -4.90
N CYS A 313 22.35 35.55 -3.66
CA CYS A 313 22.77 36.88 -3.21
C CYS A 313 24.19 36.79 -2.62
N PRO A 314 25.18 37.51 -3.14
CA PRO A 314 26.49 37.53 -2.53
C PRO A 314 26.43 38.11 -1.11
N THR A 315 27.00 37.35 -0.16
CA THR A 315 26.97 37.77 1.25
C THR A 315 28.07 38.76 1.62
N GLY A 316 29.07 38.92 0.76
CA GLY A 316 30.30 39.67 1.06
C GLY A 316 31.28 38.94 1.97
N ALA A 317 30.91 37.76 2.47
CA ALA A 317 31.79 36.88 3.24
C ALA A 317 32.48 35.86 2.33
N PHE A 318 33.61 35.32 2.79
CA PHE A 318 34.39 34.29 2.12
C PHE A 318 34.63 33.13 3.08
N VAL A 319 34.79 31.92 2.51
CA VAL A 319 35.20 30.72 3.27
C VAL A 319 36.51 30.18 2.69
N ILE A 320 37.26 29.44 3.49
CA ILE A 320 38.53 28.84 3.10
C ILE A 320 38.29 27.38 2.70
N ASN A 321 38.60 27.04 1.45
CA ASN A 321 38.60 25.67 1.00
C ASN A 321 39.65 24.84 1.78
N PRO A 322 39.28 23.81 2.55
CA PRO A 322 40.21 23.09 3.40
C PRO A 322 41.26 22.28 2.61
N ALA A 323 41.00 21.97 1.32
CA ALA A 323 41.94 21.23 0.49
C ALA A 323 42.99 22.11 -0.18
N THR A 324 42.57 23.25 -0.72
CA THR A 324 43.44 24.14 -1.51
C THR A 324 43.95 25.35 -0.74
N GLY A 325 43.30 25.72 0.37
CA GLY A 325 43.55 26.96 1.09
C GLY A 325 43.00 28.21 0.40
N ALA A 326 42.33 28.05 -0.73
CA ALA A 326 41.78 29.18 -1.48
C ALA A 326 40.58 29.82 -0.78
N LYS A 327 40.49 31.16 -0.88
CA LYS A 327 39.29 31.89 -0.46
C LYS A 327 38.25 31.81 -1.55
N VAL A 328 37.05 31.28 -1.22
CA VAL A 328 35.91 31.19 -2.12
C VAL A 328 34.72 31.98 -1.58
N PRO A 329 33.95 32.69 -2.45
CA PRO A 329 32.84 33.52 -2.00
C PRO A 329 31.68 32.70 -1.45
N LEU A 330 30.98 33.25 -0.47
CA LEU A 330 29.77 32.70 0.13
C LEU A 330 28.53 33.39 -0.45
N TYR A 331 27.59 32.61 -0.97
CA TYR A 331 26.32 33.10 -1.51
C TYR A 331 25.15 32.62 -0.66
N ALA A 332 24.23 33.49 -0.27
CA ALA A 332 22.90 33.05 0.18
C ALA A 332 22.12 32.62 -1.05
N ALA A 333 21.61 31.37 -1.08
CA ALA A 333 21.01 30.82 -2.28
C ALA A 333 19.58 30.23 -1.99
N ASN A 334 18.63 30.50 -2.89
CA ASN A 334 17.24 30.13 -2.71
C ASN A 334 16.99 28.60 -2.74
N PHE A 335 17.87 27.83 -3.32
CA PHE A 335 17.79 26.38 -3.43
C PHE A 335 18.48 25.61 -2.29
N VAL A 336 19.09 26.32 -1.34
CA VAL A 336 19.64 25.75 -0.10
C VAL A 336 18.62 25.93 1.02
N VAL A 337 18.32 24.85 1.74
CA VAL A 337 17.32 24.82 2.81
C VAL A 337 18.01 24.55 4.14
N ALA A 338 17.73 25.37 5.16
CA ALA A 338 18.42 25.30 6.45
C ALA A 338 18.18 23.97 7.21
N ASP A 339 17.01 23.35 7.02
CA ASP A 339 16.62 22.10 7.68
C ASP A 339 17.04 20.83 6.91
N TYR A 340 17.79 20.96 5.83
CA TYR A 340 18.30 19.83 5.05
C TYR A 340 19.84 19.80 5.12
N GLY A 341 20.37 18.71 5.70
CA GLY A 341 21.80 18.60 5.96
C GLY A 341 22.29 19.68 6.94
N THR A 342 23.35 20.38 6.56
CA THR A 342 23.96 21.45 7.37
C THR A 342 23.43 22.84 7.02
N GLY A 343 22.54 22.97 6.04
CA GLY A 343 22.11 24.27 5.49
C GLY A 343 23.20 25.00 4.70
N VAL A 344 24.30 24.32 4.38
CA VAL A 344 25.43 24.84 3.61
C VAL A 344 25.85 23.81 2.56
N VAL A 345 26.13 24.23 1.34
CA VAL A 345 26.49 23.35 0.21
C VAL A 345 27.74 23.92 -0.48
N MET A 346 28.72 23.07 -0.71
CA MET A 346 29.84 23.41 -1.59
C MET A 346 29.41 23.33 -3.04
N ALA A 347 29.85 24.27 -3.86
CA ALA A 347 29.51 24.33 -5.27
C ALA A 347 30.70 23.98 -6.15
N VAL A 348 30.45 23.08 -7.11
CA VAL A 348 31.48 22.51 -8.00
C VAL A 348 31.06 22.62 -9.47
N PRO A 349 31.10 23.82 -10.07
CA PRO A 349 30.50 24.05 -11.39
C PRO A 349 31.00 23.15 -12.52
N ALA A 350 32.21 22.62 -12.44
CA ALA A 350 32.72 21.70 -13.44
C ALA A 350 32.09 20.33 -13.37
N HIS A 351 31.39 19.97 -12.25
CA HIS A 351 30.91 18.60 -11.95
C HIS A 351 29.45 18.51 -11.45
N ASP A 352 28.72 19.63 -11.55
CA ASP A 352 27.28 19.71 -11.23
C ASP A 352 26.60 20.72 -12.17
N ASP A 353 25.53 20.29 -12.86
CA ASP A 353 24.82 21.12 -13.85
C ASP A 353 24.20 22.38 -13.24
N ARG A 354 23.68 22.26 -12.00
CA ARG A 354 23.06 23.42 -11.31
C ARG A 354 24.10 24.46 -10.91
N ASP A 355 25.21 23.97 -10.39
CA ASP A 355 26.35 24.85 -10.01
C ASP A 355 26.97 25.48 -11.23
N PHE A 356 27.02 24.76 -12.36
CA PHE A 356 27.49 25.30 -13.64
C PHE A 356 26.60 26.46 -14.13
N ALA A 357 25.28 26.24 -14.17
CA ALA A 357 24.35 27.28 -14.57
C ALA A 357 24.38 28.49 -13.63
N PHE A 358 24.55 28.27 -12.33
CA PHE A 358 24.70 29.32 -11.34
C PHE A 358 26.01 30.10 -11.55
N ALA A 359 27.12 29.40 -11.76
CA ALA A 359 28.43 30.01 -12.01
C ALA A 359 28.44 30.87 -13.28
N GLN A 360 27.82 30.40 -14.37
CA GLN A 360 27.63 31.18 -15.58
C GLN A 360 26.83 32.47 -15.31
N LYS A 361 25.70 32.37 -14.59
CA LYS A 361 24.85 33.51 -14.26
C LYS A 361 25.54 34.58 -13.44
N TYR A 362 26.37 34.16 -12.49
CA TYR A 362 27.07 35.09 -11.57
C TYR A 362 28.55 35.36 -11.91
N GLY A 363 29.03 34.83 -13.05
CA GLY A 363 30.40 35.03 -13.50
C GLY A 363 31.45 34.39 -12.59
N LEU A 364 31.15 33.23 -12.01
CA LEU A 364 32.06 32.55 -11.08
C LEU A 364 32.97 31.56 -11.81
N PRO A 365 34.20 31.29 -11.27
CA PRO A 365 35.12 30.34 -11.90
C PRO A 365 34.57 28.92 -12.00
N VAL A 366 35.01 28.19 -13.05
CA VAL A 366 34.75 26.78 -13.25
C VAL A 366 36.08 26.03 -13.25
N VAL A 367 36.31 25.16 -12.25
CA VAL A 367 37.58 24.45 -12.06
C VAL A 367 37.33 22.94 -12.17
N GLU A 368 37.99 22.34 -13.13
CA GLU A 368 37.91 20.91 -13.41
C GLU A 368 38.86 20.11 -12.53
N VAL A 369 38.34 19.04 -11.89
CA VAL A 369 39.11 18.13 -11.04
C VAL A 369 38.83 16.64 -11.32
N ILE A 370 37.97 16.35 -12.29
CA ILE A 370 37.69 14.98 -12.77
C ILE A 370 37.66 15.05 -14.30
N ALA A 371 38.46 14.21 -14.96
CA ALA A 371 38.52 14.11 -16.42
C ALA A 371 38.02 12.72 -16.86
N PRO A 372 37.45 12.55 -18.08
CA PRO A 372 37.12 11.25 -18.65
C PRO A 372 38.32 10.31 -18.67
N ALA A 373 38.08 9.01 -18.42
CA ALA A 373 39.13 7.99 -18.48
C ALA A 373 39.45 7.63 -19.94
N GLY A 374 40.75 7.73 -20.36
CA GLY A 374 41.24 7.18 -21.60
C GLY A 374 41.36 8.12 -22.81
N GLU A 375 40.95 9.37 -22.76
CA GLU A 375 41.21 10.37 -23.83
C GLU A 375 42.00 11.54 -23.28
N GLY A 376 43.03 11.95 -24.03
CA GLY A 376 43.72 13.18 -23.79
C GLY A 376 42.73 14.36 -23.83
N ARG A 377 43.07 15.51 -23.21
CA ARG A 377 42.27 16.74 -23.14
C ARG A 377 41.65 17.07 -24.51
N GLY A 378 40.50 16.37 -24.83
CA GLY A 378 39.72 16.66 -26.01
C GLY A 378 38.86 17.90 -25.77
N GLU A 379 38.53 18.62 -26.85
CA GLU A 379 37.61 19.74 -26.83
C GLU A 379 36.29 19.31 -26.12
N ARG A 380 36.06 19.83 -24.91
CA ARG A 380 34.79 19.59 -24.21
C ARG A 380 33.72 20.42 -24.86
N GLY A 381 32.53 19.79 -24.96
CA GLY A 381 31.29 20.53 -25.15
C GLY A 381 31.02 21.50 -23.99
N GLU A 382 30.28 22.58 -24.25
CA GLU A 382 29.84 23.54 -23.22
C GLU A 382 28.97 22.79 -22.18
N GLY A 383 29.47 22.66 -20.90
CA GLY A 383 28.70 22.05 -19.80
C GLY A 383 29.56 21.48 -18.67
N SER A 384 28.88 20.89 -17.66
CA SER A 384 29.53 20.18 -16.55
C SER A 384 29.84 18.74 -16.92
N TYR A 385 30.82 18.11 -16.26
CA TYR A 385 31.12 16.69 -16.37
C TYR A 385 30.72 15.98 -15.06
N THR A 386 29.63 15.22 -15.08
CA THR A 386 29.03 14.61 -13.89
C THR A 386 29.38 13.12 -13.71
N ASP A 387 29.89 12.47 -14.76
CA ASP A 387 30.22 11.05 -14.77
C ASP A 387 31.49 10.72 -13.96
N PRO A 388 31.70 9.43 -13.56
CA PRO A 388 32.95 8.98 -13.01
C PRO A 388 34.12 9.16 -14.00
N GLY A 389 35.29 9.50 -13.46
CA GLY A 389 36.50 9.74 -14.27
C GLY A 389 37.77 9.59 -13.47
N VAL A 390 38.81 10.26 -13.89
CA VAL A 390 40.15 10.27 -13.26
C VAL A 390 40.39 11.64 -12.66
N MET A 391 40.90 11.66 -11.43
CA MET A 391 41.24 12.91 -10.70
C MET A 391 42.34 13.68 -11.40
N THR A 392 42.18 15.00 -11.46
CA THR A 392 43.15 15.94 -11.99
C THR A 392 43.13 17.25 -11.18
N GLY A 393 44.26 17.95 -11.05
CA GLY A 393 44.33 19.19 -10.29
C GLY A 393 44.01 19.06 -8.80
N SER A 394 44.11 17.85 -8.26
CA SER A 394 43.73 17.46 -6.89
C SER A 394 44.95 17.00 -6.06
N GLY A 395 46.16 17.38 -6.47
CA GLY A 395 47.40 17.15 -5.78
C GLY A 395 47.71 15.66 -5.62
N GLN A 396 47.82 15.18 -4.40
CA GLN A 396 48.17 13.75 -4.11
C GLN A 396 47.14 12.74 -4.62
N PHE A 397 45.96 13.17 -5.05
CA PHE A 397 44.90 12.32 -5.58
C PHE A 397 44.85 12.29 -7.11
N ASP A 398 45.75 13.05 -7.80
CA ASP A 398 45.79 13.08 -9.27
C ASP A 398 46.07 11.69 -9.82
N GLY A 399 45.39 11.31 -10.91
CA GLY A 399 45.49 10.02 -11.55
C GLY A 399 44.67 8.90 -10.92
N MET A 400 44.03 9.13 -9.75
CA MET A 400 43.17 8.16 -9.09
C MET A 400 41.76 8.13 -9.75
N PRO A 401 41.14 6.97 -9.93
CA PRO A 401 39.71 6.90 -10.29
C PRO A 401 38.84 7.66 -9.28
N SER A 402 37.91 8.50 -9.74
CA SER A 402 37.08 9.36 -8.87
C SER A 402 36.30 8.58 -7.81
N GLU A 403 35.81 7.36 -8.13
CA GLU A 403 35.12 6.52 -7.16
C GLU A 403 36.03 6.05 -6.01
N GLN A 404 37.31 5.79 -6.27
CA GLN A 404 38.29 5.48 -5.23
C GLN A 404 38.69 6.73 -4.45
N ALA A 405 38.79 7.86 -5.14
CA ALA A 405 39.15 9.17 -4.57
C ALA A 405 38.14 9.61 -3.49
N LYS A 406 36.87 9.29 -3.63
CA LYS A 406 35.84 9.58 -2.59
C LYS A 406 36.27 9.05 -1.23
N GLY A 407 36.67 7.78 -1.14
CA GLY A 407 37.15 7.15 0.10
C GLY A 407 38.49 7.73 0.58
N ALA A 408 39.44 7.92 -0.33
CA ALA A 408 40.77 8.41 -0.01
C ALA A 408 40.75 9.86 0.50
N ILE A 409 39.96 10.74 -0.14
CA ILE A 409 39.77 12.15 0.29
C ILE A 409 39.03 12.21 1.62
N THR A 410 38.01 11.37 1.84
CA THR A 410 37.31 11.30 3.12
C THR A 410 38.25 10.90 4.25
N ALA A 411 39.09 9.86 4.07
CA ALA A 411 40.08 9.45 5.04
C ALA A 411 41.14 10.55 5.30
N TRP A 412 41.56 11.28 4.26
CA TRP A 412 42.47 12.42 4.40
C TRP A 412 41.81 13.54 5.22
N LEU A 413 40.52 13.85 4.97
CA LEU A 413 39.78 14.87 5.75
C LEU A 413 39.69 14.49 7.23
N GLU A 414 39.46 13.20 7.55
CA GLU A 414 39.44 12.72 8.93
C GLU A 414 40.82 12.85 9.60
N SER A 415 41.87 12.37 8.93
CA SER A 415 43.25 12.42 9.48
C SER A 415 43.74 13.84 9.68
N SER A 416 43.35 14.78 8.83
CA SER A 416 43.70 16.20 8.90
C SER A 416 42.76 17.03 9.79
N LYS A 417 41.73 16.40 10.40
CA LYS A 417 40.69 17.06 11.21
C LYS A 417 39.95 18.20 10.48
N LYS A 418 39.73 18.03 9.18
CA LYS A 418 39.05 18.97 8.29
C LYS A 418 37.66 18.49 7.86
N GLY A 419 37.26 17.33 8.35
CA GLY A 419 35.97 16.71 8.05
C GLY A 419 35.88 15.29 8.60
N ARG A 420 34.77 14.63 8.32
CA ARG A 420 34.52 13.25 8.75
C ARG A 420 33.60 12.51 7.79
N LYS A 421 33.69 11.18 7.75
CA LYS A 421 32.72 10.31 7.06
C LYS A 421 31.38 10.39 7.78
N VAL A 422 30.31 10.57 7.03
CA VAL A 422 28.95 10.65 7.57
C VAL A 422 27.97 9.89 6.69
N VAL A 423 27.01 9.24 7.33
CA VAL A 423 25.82 8.72 6.67
C VAL A 423 24.66 9.63 7.01
N THR A 424 24.02 10.16 5.98
CA THR A 424 22.82 10.98 6.12
C THR A 424 21.59 10.27 5.57
N TRP A 425 20.43 10.68 6.02
CA TRP A 425 19.16 10.13 5.63
C TRP A 425 18.24 11.24 5.11
N ARG A 426 17.48 10.95 4.06
CA ARG A 426 16.41 11.84 3.60
C ARG A 426 15.22 11.78 4.56
N LEU A 427 15.01 10.61 5.19
CA LEU A 427 14.01 10.41 6.22
C LEU A 427 14.15 11.46 7.32
N ARG A 428 13.04 12.03 7.75
CA ARG A 428 12.95 12.95 8.89
C ARG A 428 12.12 12.34 10.00
N ASP A 429 12.32 12.82 11.23
CA ASP A 429 11.49 12.41 12.35
C ASP A 429 10.03 12.77 12.12
N TRP A 430 9.16 11.90 12.57
CA TRP A 430 7.72 12.00 12.32
C TRP A 430 7.06 12.96 13.30
N GLY A 431 6.57 14.11 12.81
CA GLY A 431 5.82 15.10 13.60
C GLY A 431 4.36 14.66 13.75
N ILE A 432 3.95 14.43 14.99
CA ILE A 432 2.64 13.84 15.28
C ILE A 432 1.60 14.84 15.81
N SER A 433 1.96 16.06 16.13
CA SER A 433 1.03 17.08 16.65
C SER A 433 0.01 17.52 15.63
N ARG A 434 -1.29 17.46 15.97
CA ARG A 434 -2.38 17.95 15.14
C ARG A 434 -3.31 18.84 15.95
N GLN A 435 -3.61 20.02 15.42
CA GLN A 435 -4.48 21.03 16.03
C GLN A 435 -5.93 20.74 15.65
N ARG A 436 -6.48 19.64 16.21
CA ARG A 436 -7.85 19.17 15.92
C ARG A 436 -8.50 18.57 17.15
N TYR A 437 -9.82 18.49 17.13
CA TYR A 437 -10.62 17.86 18.17
C TYR A 437 -10.66 16.33 18.02
N TRP A 438 -11.05 15.84 16.83
CA TRP A 438 -11.32 14.42 16.62
C TRP A 438 -10.02 13.66 16.31
N GLY A 439 -9.27 13.37 17.35
CA GLY A 439 -8.01 12.64 17.37
C GLY A 439 -7.69 12.19 18.80
N ASN A 440 -6.71 11.28 18.96
CA ASN A 440 -6.29 10.82 20.28
C ASN A 440 -5.47 11.92 20.97
N PRO A 441 -5.88 12.44 22.16
CA PRO A 441 -5.13 13.49 22.85
C PRO A 441 -3.73 13.05 23.24
N ILE A 442 -2.75 13.93 23.08
CA ILE A 442 -1.38 13.69 23.51
C ILE A 442 -1.33 13.79 25.05
N PRO A 443 -0.93 12.72 25.78
CA PRO A 443 -1.07 12.63 27.22
C PRO A 443 0.02 13.40 27.99
N PHE A 444 0.06 14.74 27.84
CA PHE A 444 0.99 15.62 28.52
C PHE A 444 0.26 16.77 29.22
N THR A 445 0.92 17.30 30.23
CA THR A 445 0.48 18.45 31.02
C THR A 445 1.57 19.50 31.13
N TYR A 446 1.16 20.74 31.35
CA TYR A 446 2.01 21.90 31.59
C TYR A 446 1.71 22.49 32.94
N SER A 447 2.75 22.74 33.76
CA SER A 447 2.65 23.44 35.02
C SER A 447 3.82 24.40 35.20
N ASP A 448 3.68 25.34 36.15
CA ASP A 448 4.66 26.42 36.30
C ASP A 448 5.99 25.90 36.86
N THR A 449 5.97 24.86 37.71
CA THR A 449 7.18 24.35 38.36
C THR A 449 7.77 23.11 37.69
N LEU A 450 6.93 22.22 37.11
CA LEU A 450 7.41 21.01 36.40
C LEU A 450 7.69 21.27 34.93
N GLY A 451 7.16 22.38 34.39
CA GLY A 451 7.17 22.59 32.95
C GLY A 451 6.28 21.56 32.24
N ILE A 452 6.85 20.78 31.34
CA ILE A 452 6.15 19.75 30.57
C ILE A 452 6.32 18.40 31.26
N ALA A 453 5.21 17.74 31.60
CA ALA A 453 5.21 16.45 32.28
C ALA A 453 4.20 15.48 31.66
N PRO A 454 4.53 14.17 31.52
CA PRO A 454 3.57 13.16 31.06
C PRO A 454 2.44 12.97 32.07
N VAL A 455 1.25 12.64 31.58
CA VAL A 455 0.14 12.16 32.40
C VAL A 455 0.52 10.80 33.00
N ARG A 456 0.12 10.53 34.25
CA ARG A 456 0.39 9.23 34.86
C ARG A 456 -0.44 8.15 34.18
N LYS A 457 0.12 6.97 33.93
CA LYS A 457 -0.59 5.85 33.28
C LYS A 457 -1.93 5.49 33.94
N GLN A 458 -2.01 5.61 35.26
CA GLN A 458 -3.26 5.34 36.02
C GLN A 458 -4.38 6.38 35.76
N ASP A 459 -4.05 7.53 35.21
CA ASP A 459 -5.01 8.61 34.90
C ASP A 459 -5.46 8.59 33.42
N LEU A 460 -5.01 7.60 32.64
CA LEU A 460 -5.44 7.39 31.27
C LEU A 460 -6.86 6.76 31.21
N PRO A 461 -7.62 7.03 30.15
CA PRO A 461 -7.30 7.91 29.03
C PRO A 461 -7.45 9.40 29.34
N VAL A 462 -6.67 10.24 28.68
CA VAL A 462 -7.04 11.64 28.50
C VAL A 462 -8.19 11.66 27.50
N ALA A 463 -9.43 11.81 28.00
CA ALA A 463 -10.64 11.71 27.18
C ALA A 463 -11.00 13.04 26.50
N LEU A 464 -11.58 12.96 25.29
CA LEU A 464 -12.12 14.12 24.60
C LEU A 464 -13.39 14.66 25.28
N PRO A 465 -13.60 15.99 25.36
CA PRO A 465 -14.87 16.57 25.84
C PRO A 465 -15.99 16.31 24.83
N MET A 466 -17.21 16.11 25.32
CA MET A 466 -18.38 15.89 24.46
C MET A 466 -19.13 17.18 24.10
N ASP A 467 -18.86 18.26 24.82
CA ASP A 467 -19.53 19.57 24.70
C ASP A 467 -18.67 20.59 23.93
N VAL A 468 -17.96 20.14 22.92
CA VAL A 468 -17.06 20.97 22.12
C VAL A 468 -17.78 21.68 20.97
N ALA A 469 -17.44 22.95 20.74
CA ALA A 469 -17.87 23.70 19.57
C ALA A 469 -16.82 23.55 18.45
N ILE A 470 -17.25 23.08 17.27
CA ILE A 470 -16.40 22.86 16.09
C ILE A 470 -16.82 23.85 15.02
N ASP A 471 -16.14 24.99 14.95
CA ASP A 471 -16.42 26.09 14.02
C ASP A 471 -15.50 26.16 12.80
N GLY A 472 -14.56 25.21 12.69
CA GLY A 472 -13.54 25.18 11.63
C GLY A 472 -12.45 26.25 11.77
N LYS A 473 -12.39 26.96 12.89
CA LYS A 473 -11.44 28.06 13.14
C LYS A 473 -10.50 27.71 14.27
N GLY A 474 -9.28 27.28 13.96
CA GLY A 474 -8.25 26.94 14.94
C GLY A 474 -8.54 25.67 15.73
N ASN A 475 -7.79 25.44 16.83
CA ASN A 475 -7.88 24.23 17.63
C ASN A 475 -9.09 24.26 18.58
N PRO A 476 -10.09 23.38 18.42
CA PRO A 476 -11.28 23.38 19.28
C PRO A 476 -10.97 23.02 20.74
N LEU A 477 -9.96 22.16 21.00
CA LEU A 477 -9.57 21.79 22.37
C LEU A 477 -8.90 22.94 23.11
N GLU A 478 -8.12 23.77 22.42
CA GLU A 478 -7.52 24.97 22.99
C GLU A 478 -8.59 26.01 23.37
N LYS A 479 -9.63 26.10 22.55
CA LYS A 479 -10.76 27.05 22.79
C LYS A 479 -11.78 26.56 23.81
N HIS A 480 -11.72 25.27 24.19
CA HIS A 480 -12.69 24.74 25.16
C HIS A 480 -12.53 25.42 26.53
N PRO A 481 -13.62 25.90 27.16
CA PRO A 481 -13.52 26.77 28.32
C PRO A 481 -12.86 26.10 29.52
N THR A 482 -13.03 24.82 29.71
CA THR A 482 -12.57 24.11 30.94
C THR A 482 -11.72 22.88 30.69
N TRP A 483 -11.86 22.16 29.54
CA TRP A 483 -11.23 20.85 29.32
C TRP A 483 -9.72 20.85 29.57
N ALA A 484 -9.02 21.87 29.14
CA ALA A 484 -7.57 21.94 29.29
C ALA A 484 -7.12 22.05 30.75
N VAL A 485 -7.99 22.49 31.69
CA VAL A 485 -7.67 22.76 33.11
C VAL A 485 -8.43 21.88 34.08
N THR A 486 -9.20 20.90 33.59
CA THR A 486 -9.95 19.95 34.42
C THR A 486 -9.51 18.51 34.19
N ALA A 487 -9.58 17.68 35.22
CA ALA A 487 -9.42 16.23 35.12
C ALA A 487 -10.69 15.59 34.50
N ASN A 488 -10.66 14.29 34.24
CA ASN A 488 -11.79 13.58 33.61
C ASN A 488 -13.06 13.55 34.47
N ASP A 489 -12.92 13.71 35.78
CA ASP A 489 -14.04 13.80 36.74
C ASP A 489 -14.58 15.23 36.92
N GLY A 490 -14.07 16.19 36.16
CA GLY A 490 -14.45 17.59 36.21
C GLY A 490 -13.80 18.41 37.34
N SER A 491 -12.98 17.80 38.20
CA SER A 491 -12.19 18.52 39.18
C SER A 491 -11.05 19.33 38.56
N PRO A 492 -10.49 20.33 39.21
CA PRO A 492 -9.31 21.05 38.75
C PRO A 492 -8.16 20.09 38.45
N LEU A 493 -7.51 20.21 37.31
CA LEU A 493 -6.37 19.39 36.95
C LEU A 493 -5.17 19.75 37.79
N MET A 494 -4.71 18.78 38.58
CA MET A 494 -3.59 18.91 39.51
C MET A 494 -2.47 17.93 39.15
N VAL A 495 -1.23 18.39 39.25
CA VAL A 495 -0.03 17.55 39.15
C VAL A 495 0.78 17.64 40.43
N LYS A 496 1.61 16.62 40.70
CA LYS A 496 2.46 16.61 41.90
C LYS A 496 3.77 17.35 41.59
N GLY A 497 3.79 18.64 41.94
CA GLY A 497 5.01 19.45 41.87
C GLY A 497 5.97 19.21 43.08
N PRO A 498 7.18 19.83 43.02
CA PRO A 498 8.20 19.70 44.08
C PRO A 498 7.73 20.14 45.46
N ALA A 499 6.86 21.14 45.52
CA ALA A 499 6.32 21.72 46.76
C ALA A 499 4.93 21.16 47.15
N GLY A 500 4.36 20.24 46.37
CA GLY A 500 3.03 19.69 46.56
C GLY A 500 2.16 19.76 45.30
N PRO A 501 0.85 19.49 45.43
CA PRO A 501 -0.06 19.58 44.27
C PRO A 501 -0.11 21.00 43.70
N GLU A 502 0.01 21.13 42.38
CA GLU A 502 -0.09 22.39 41.65
C GLU A 502 -1.04 22.29 40.45
N LYS A 503 -1.60 23.41 40.05
CA LYS A 503 -2.49 23.49 38.86
C LYS A 503 -1.72 23.20 37.59
N ALA A 504 -2.33 22.46 36.69
CA ALA A 504 -1.76 22.14 35.38
C ALA A 504 -2.77 22.41 34.26
N ARG A 505 -2.24 22.42 33.03
CA ARG A 505 -3.03 22.42 31.80
C ARG A 505 -2.65 21.21 30.96
N ARG A 506 -3.61 20.61 30.27
CA ARG A 506 -3.36 19.55 29.31
C ARG A 506 -2.73 20.09 28.02
N GLU A 507 -2.01 19.23 27.32
CA GLU A 507 -1.72 19.43 25.91
C GLU A 507 -3.03 19.45 25.12
N THR A 508 -3.15 20.36 24.16
CA THR A 508 -4.36 20.53 23.34
C THR A 508 -4.24 19.97 21.93
N ASP A 509 -3.04 19.57 21.53
CA ASP A 509 -2.83 18.85 20.30
C ASP A 509 -3.24 17.38 20.46
N THR A 510 -3.75 16.81 19.36
CA THR A 510 -4.02 15.37 19.24
C THR A 510 -2.96 14.70 18.37
N MET A 511 -2.87 13.39 18.44
CA MET A 511 -1.95 12.60 17.64
C MET A 511 -2.34 12.59 16.17
N ASP A 512 -1.36 12.41 15.30
CA ASP A 512 -1.57 12.12 13.89
C ASP A 512 -2.30 10.79 13.74
N THR A 513 -3.29 10.72 12.85
CA THR A 513 -4.11 9.51 12.62
C THR A 513 -3.33 8.29 12.14
N PHE A 514 -2.11 8.47 11.63
CA PHE A 514 -1.24 7.33 11.35
C PHE A 514 -0.68 6.64 12.62
N MET A 515 -0.80 7.27 13.78
CA MET A 515 -0.48 6.60 15.05
C MET A 515 -1.39 5.40 15.26
N GLU A 516 -2.71 5.62 15.14
CA GLU A 516 -3.73 4.58 15.33
C GLU A 516 -3.52 3.41 14.36
N SER A 517 -3.20 3.68 13.10
CA SER A 517 -2.99 2.64 12.11
C SER A 517 -1.62 1.94 12.20
N SER A 518 -0.70 2.44 13.03
CA SER A 518 0.66 1.89 13.11
C SER A 518 0.79 0.62 13.96
N TRP A 519 -0.24 0.24 14.73
CA TRP A 519 -0.18 -0.91 15.65
C TRP A 519 -1.48 -1.72 15.75
N TYR A 520 -2.55 -1.31 15.09
CA TYR A 520 -3.88 -1.94 15.15
C TYR A 520 -3.87 -3.43 14.82
N PHE A 521 -3.00 -3.85 13.90
CA PHE A 521 -2.82 -5.27 13.52
C PHE A 521 -2.32 -6.11 14.71
N ALA A 522 -1.52 -5.54 15.61
CA ALA A 522 -1.13 -6.20 16.85
C ALA A 522 -2.30 -6.20 17.85
N ARG A 523 -3.09 -5.12 17.92
CA ARG A 523 -4.24 -5.03 18.82
C ARG A 523 -5.33 -6.05 18.50
N PHE A 524 -5.59 -6.33 17.22
CA PHE A 524 -6.52 -7.39 16.82
C PHE A 524 -6.20 -8.76 17.40
N THR A 525 -4.94 -9.04 17.67
CA THR A 525 -4.56 -10.33 18.27
C THR A 525 -4.97 -10.45 19.74
N CYS A 526 -5.13 -9.33 20.44
CA CYS A 526 -5.39 -9.26 21.88
C CYS A 526 -6.85 -8.93 22.22
N HIS A 527 -7.60 -8.36 21.29
CA HIS A 527 -8.95 -7.86 21.53
C HIS A 527 -9.94 -9.01 21.78
N ASP A 528 -10.75 -8.89 22.81
CA ASP A 528 -11.75 -9.84 23.27
C ASP A 528 -13.16 -9.25 23.40
N ASN A 529 -13.56 -8.38 22.45
CA ASN A 529 -14.87 -7.71 22.37
C ASN A 529 -15.19 -6.74 23.53
N ARG A 530 -14.17 -6.24 24.24
CA ARG A 530 -14.33 -5.29 25.32
C ARG A 530 -13.97 -3.87 24.88
N ARG A 531 -14.89 -3.22 24.16
CA ARG A 531 -14.67 -1.87 23.59
C ARG A 531 -14.29 -0.81 24.62
N ASP A 532 -14.83 -0.94 25.82
CA ASP A 532 -14.63 -0.01 26.94
C ASP A 532 -13.72 -0.55 28.04
N ASP A 533 -13.02 -1.66 27.81
CA ASP A 533 -12.16 -2.27 28.81
C ASP A 533 -10.90 -1.43 29.04
N LEU A 534 -10.93 -0.66 30.11
CA LEU A 534 -9.81 0.10 30.67
C LEU A 534 -8.98 -0.72 31.67
N GLY A 535 -9.42 -1.95 31.98
CA GLY A 535 -8.88 -2.77 33.07
C GLY A 535 -7.73 -3.73 32.69
N CYS A 536 -7.29 -3.75 31.43
CA CYS A 536 -6.14 -4.57 31.04
C CYS A 536 -4.83 -4.03 31.64
N ALA A 537 -4.04 -4.92 32.21
CA ALA A 537 -2.75 -4.58 32.82
C ALA A 537 -1.68 -4.12 31.82
N ALA A 538 -1.83 -4.42 30.51
CA ALA A 538 -0.90 -4.03 29.48
C ALA A 538 -1.63 -3.69 28.15
N PRO A 539 -1.09 -2.79 27.32
CA PRO A 539 -1.65 -2.46 26.01
C PRO A 539 -1.76 -3.64 25.06
N LEU A 540 -0.80 -4.55 25.11
CA LEU A 540 -0.69 -5.74 24.27
C LEU A 540 -0.29 -6.96 25.12
N ASP A 541 -0.87 -8.12 24.81
CA ASP A 541 -0.44 -9.42 25.34
C ASP A 541 0.63 -9.99 24.42
N LYS A 542 1.89 -9.99 24.88
CA LYS A 542 3.04 -10.45 24.10
C LYS A 542 2.87 -11.87 23.54
N ALA A 543 2.31 -12.79 24.32
CA ALA A 543 2.18 -14.17 23.89
C ALA A 543 1.18 -14.28 22.71
N ARG A 544 0.06 -13.55 22.76
CA ARG A 544 -0.93 -13.50 21.68
C ARG A 544 -0.39 -12.76 20.46
N VAL A 545 0.32 -11.64 20.68
CA VAL A 545 0.95 -10.90 19.57
C VAL A 545 1.96 -11.79 18.84
N ASP A 546 2.87 -12.42 19.55
CA ASP A 546 3.89 -13.30 18.98
C ASP A 546 3.30 -14.57 18.35
N HIS A 547 2.11 -15.02 18.81
CA HIS A 547 1.40 -16.13 18.23
C HIS A 547 0.85 -15.80 16.82
N TRP A 548 0.32 -14.59 16.63
CA TRP A 548 -0.34 -14.23 15.37
C TRP A 548 0.55 -13.46 14.40
N LEU A 549 1.46 -12.60 14.89
CA LEU A 549 2.37 -11.83 14.04
C LEU A 549 3.57 -12.67 13.55
N PRO A 550 4.16 -12.31 12.40
CA PRO A 550 3.69 -11.29 11.46
C PRO A 550 2.40 -11.68 10.75
N VAL A 551 1.62 -10.69 10.30
CA VAL A 551 0.46 -10.91 9.42
C VAL A 551 0.91 -11.69 8.19
N ASP A 552 0.26 -12.82 7.89
CA ASP A 552 0.67 -13.67 6.76
C ASP A 552 0.34 -13.06 5.41
N LEU A 553 -0.82 -12.39 5.29
CA LEU A 553 -1.21 -11.62 4.11
C LEU A 553 -1.84 -10.28 4.52
N TYR A 554 -1.26 -9.20 4.03
CA TYR A 554 -1.79 -7.84 4.18
C TYR A 554 -2.23 -7.29 2.82
N VAL A 555 -3.47 -6.79 2.72
CA VAL A 555 -4.06 -6.32 1.47
C VAL A 555 -4.40 -4.83 1.60
N GLY A 556 -3.93 -4.01 0.67
CA GLY A 556 -4.22 -2.56 0.70
C GLY A 556 -3.61 -1.80 -0.46
N GLY A 557 -3.85 -0.48 -0.50
CA GLY A 557 -3.42 0.38 -1.60
C GLY A 557 -1.92 0.68 -1.59
N ILE A 558 -1.31 0.78 -2.78
CA ILE A 558 0.10 1.13 -2.96
C ILE A 558 0.42 2.55 -2.49
N GLU A 559 -0.57 3.44 -2.43
CA GLU A 559 -0.43 4.82 -1.94
C GLU A 559 0.09 4.91 -0.50
N HIS A 560 -0.01 3.82 0.27
CA HIS A 560 0.49 3.71 1.63
C HIS A 560 1.96 3.29 1.75
N ALA A 561 2.67 3.12 0.64
CA ALA A 561 4.05 2.61 0.62
C ALA A 561 5.01 3.36 1.56
N VAL A 562 4.99 4.71 1.53
CA VAL A 562 5.86 5.57 2.34
C VAL A 562 5.13 6.29 3.48
N LEU A 563 3.86 5.94 3.70
CA LEU A 563 3.00 6.44 4.78
C LEU A 563 2.79 5.33 5.81
N HIS A 564 1.57 4.82 5.92
CA HIS A 564 1.17 3.78 6.85
C HIS A 564 2.13 2.57 6.90
N LEU A 565 2.57 2.04 5.75
CA LEU A 565 3.44 0.85 5.73
C LEU A 565 4.82 1.13 6.35
N LEU A 566 5.38 2.31 6.14
CA LEU A 566 6.65 2.70 6.75
C LEU A 566 6.49 2.90 8.26
N TYR A 567 5.43 3.59 8.67
CA TYR A 567 5.14 3.82 10.08
C TYR A 567 4.81 2.53 10.84
N ALA A 568 4.05 1.61 10.25
CA ALA A 568 3.77 0.29 10.84
C ALA A 568 5.05 -0.52 11.07
N ARG A 569 6.00 -0.48 10.13
CA ARG A 569 7.31 -1.13 10.28
C ARG A 569 8.12 -0.51 11.42
N PHE A 570 8.21 0.82 11.47
CA PHE A 570 8.87 1.54 12.55
C PHE A 570 8.23 1.20 13.90
N PHE A 571 6.91 1.29 13.99
CA PHE A 571 6.18 1.06 15.22
C PHE A 571 6.33 -0.37 15.73
N THR A 572 6.33 -1.37 14.83
CA THR A 572 6.60 -2.77 15.19
C THR A 572 7.99 -2.96 15.81
N LYS A 573 9.01 -2.29 15.27
CA LYS A 573 10.37 -2.32 15.83
C LYS A 573 10.41 -1.67 17.21
N ALA A 574 9.75 -0.53 17.36
CA ALA A 574 9.64 0.16 18.65
C ALA A 574 8.88 -0.67 19.69
N LEU A 575 7.76 -1.30 19.32
CA LEU A 575 7.02 -2.22 20.20
C LEU A 575 7.85 -3.45 20.59
N SER A 576 8.68 -3.95 19.68
CA SER A 576 9.61 -5.04 19.99
C SER A 576 10.69 -4.61 21.02
N ASP A 577 11.23 -3.41 20.89
CA ASP A 577 12.21 -2.85 21.84
C ASP A 577 11.58 -2.53 23.20
N LEU A 578 10.29 -2.26 23.25
CA LEU A 578 9.50 -2.10 24.47
C LEU A 578 9.09 -3.45 25.10
N GLY A 579 9.35 -4.57 24.42
CA GLY A 579 9.04 -5.91 24.92
C GLY A 579 7.61 -6.39 24.67
N TYR A 580 6.83 -5.67 23.87
CA TYR A 580 5.45 -6.05 23.52
C TYR A 580 5.35 -7.15 22.46
N THR A 581 6.41 -7.39 21.70
CA THR A 581 6.52 -8.47 20.71
C THR A 581 7.97 -8.85 20.46
N GLY A 582 8.21 -10.06 19.94
CA GLY A 582 9.51 -10.46 19.39
C GLY A 582 9.66 -10.21 17.90
N VAL A 583 8.60 -9.75 17.24
CA VAL A 583 8.54 -9.55 15.79
C VAL A 583 9.13 -8.19 15.42
N ARG A 584 9.88 -8.14 14.29
CA ARG A 584 10.52 -6.91 13.80
C ARG A 584 9.90 -6.36 12.52
N GLU A 585 9.18 -7.17 11.74
CA GLU A 585 8.44 -6.74 10.56
C GLU A 585 6.97 -7.17 10.69
N PRO A 586 6.00 -6.27 10.48
CA PRO A 586 4.59 -6.53 10.76
C PRO A 586 3.90 -7.46 9.78
N PHE A 587 4.31 -7.43 8.51
CA PHE A 587 3.61 -8.08 7.40
C PHE A 587 4.58 -8.95 6.60
N LYS A 588 4.25 -10.25 6.46
CA LYS A 588 5.06 -11.21 5.72
C LYS A 588 4.88 -11.07 4.21
N ARG A 589 3.62 -10.97 3.78
CA ARG A 589 3.26 -10.78 2.37
C ARG A 589 2.34 -9.58 2.24
N LEU A 590 2.64 -8.70 1.27
CA LEU A 590 1.83 -7.54 0.92
C LEU A 590 1.25 -7.72 -0.47
N LEU A 591 -0.07 -7.55 -0.61
CA LEU A 591 -0.75 -7.50 -1.88
C LEU A 591 -1.31 -6.09 -2.08
N CYS A 592 -0.75 -5.37 -3.04
CA CYS A 592 -1.29 -4.09 -3.45
C CYS A 592 -2.34 -4.31 -4.52
N GLN A 593 -3.63 -4.17 -4.13
CA GLN A 593 -4.71 -4.32 -5.10
C GLN A 593 -4.77 -3.12 -6.06
N GLY A 594 -5.08 -3.42 -7.32
CA GLY A 594 -5.41 -2.40 -8.31
C GLY A 594 -6.74 -1.70 -8.00
N MET A 595 -6.93 -0.54 -8.58
CA MET A 595 -8.10 0.30 -8.33
C MET A 595 -9.31 -0.14 -9.16
N VAL A 596 -10.51 0.23 -8.72
CA VAL A 596 -11.69 0.19 -9.57
C VAL A 596 -11.83 1.54 -10.24
N CYS A 597 -11.79 1.54 -11.57
CA CYS A 597 -11.77 2.72 -12.41
C CYS A 597 -13.04 2.84 -13.22
N MET A 598 -13.48 4.07 -13.48
CA MET A 598 -14.62 4.37 -14.33
C MET A 598 -14.42 5.70 -15.04
N GLU A 599 -15.07 5.88 -16.18
CA GLU A 599 -15.12 7.15 -16.90
C GLU A 599 -15.71 8.25 -16.00
N THR A 600 -15.22 9.47 -16.16
CA THR A 600 -15.78 10.65 -15.52
C THR A 600 -16.79 11.30 -16.45
N LEU A 601 -17.92 11.72 -15.88
CA LEU A 601 -18.99 12.41 -16.58
C LEU A 601 -19.05 13.84 -16.06
N TYR A 602 -18.85 14.83 -16.93
CA TYR A 602 -18.80 16.21 -16.47
C TYR A 602 -19.26 17.21 -17.53
N ARG A 603 -19.60 18.40 -17.07
CA ARG A 603 -19.86 19.58 -17.88
C ARG A 603 -18.89 20.69 -17.48
N GLU A 604 -18.32 21.41 -18.43
CA GLU A 604 -17.45 22.55 -18.13
C GLU A 604 -18.28 23.83 -18.04
N GLY A 605 -18.17 24.53 -16.93
CA GLY A 605 -18.76 25.85 -16.75
C GLY A 605 -17.97 26.94 -17.48
N ALA A 606 -18.57 28.12 -17.65
CA ALA A 606 -17.92 29.28 -18.27
C ALA A 606 -16.64 29.73 -17.53
N ASP A 607 -16.50 29.38 -16.27
CA ASP A 607 -15.33 29.63 -15.40
C ASP A 607 -14.25 28.54 -15.50
N GLY A 608 -14.41 27.56 -16.42
CA GLY A 608 -13.51 26.42 -16.57
C GLY A 608 -13.63 25.35 -15.48
N LYS A 609 -14.56 25.50 -14.52
CA LYS A 609 -14.79 24.49 -13.50
C LYS A 609 -15.64 23.35 -14.05
N LYS A 610 -15.29 22.11 -13.63
CA LYS A 610 -16.01 20.90 -13.99
C LYS A 610 -17.10 20.60 -12.98
N GLN A 611 -18.34 20.49 -13.47
CA GLN A 611 -19.47 19.94 -12.74
C GLN A 611 -19.55 18.45 -13.06
N TYR A 612 -19.29 17.57 -12.10
CA TYR A 612 -19.36 16.12 -12.29
C TYR A 612 -20.76 15.58 -12.04
N PHE A 613 -21.08 14.48 -12.73
CA PHE A 613 -22.37 13.77 -12.63
C PHE A 613 -22.14 12.32 -12.20
N TYR A 614 -23.10 11.75 -11.49
CA TYR A 614 -23.11 10.30 -11.23
C TYR A 614 -23.54 9.54 -12.51
N PRO A 615 -23.15 8.27 -12.70
CA PRO A 615 -23.50 7.46 -13.85
C PRO A 615 -25.01 7.32 -14.08
N ASP A 616 -25.80 7.27 -13.02
CA ASP A 616 -27.25 7.18 -13.04
C ASP A 616 -27.96 8.52 -13.40
N GLU A 617 -27.26 9.64 -13.32
CA GLU A 617 -27.75 10.96 -13.71
C GLU A 617 -27.59 11.25 -15.22
N VAL A 618 -26.85 10.42 -15.94
CA VAL A 618 -26.52 10.63 -17.37
C VAL A 618 -26.96 9.45 -18.20
N GLU A 619 -27.49 9.71 -19.38
CA GLU A 619 -27.74 8.72 -20.41
C GLU A 619 -26.58 8.75 -21.40
N VAL A 620 -25.87 7.61 -21.55
CA VAL A 620 -24.70 7.47 -22.43
C VAL A 620 -25.00 6.42 -23.48
N GLU A 621 -25.05 6.85 -24.73
CA GLU A 621 -25.20 5.95 -25.89
C GLU A 621 -23.82 5.62 -26.47
N ARG A 622 -23.67 4.36 -26.93
CA ARG A 622 -22.44 3.88 -27.54
C ARG A 622 -22.71 3.12 -28.83
N ASP A 623 -21.79 3.22 -29.77
CA ASP A 623 -21.84 2.43 -31.02
C ASP A 623 -21.43 0.95 -30.74
N ALA A 624 -21.53 0.12 -31.75
CA ALA A 624 -21.16 -1.31 -31.68
C ALA A 624 -19.67 -1.55 -31.33
N LYS A 625 -18.82 -0.52 -31.40
CA LYS A 625 -17.40 -0.54 -31.02
C LYS A 625 -17.16 0.03 -29.60
N GLY A 626 -18.23 0.37 -28.86
CA GLY A 626 -18.18 0.94 -27.52
C GLY A 626 -17.81 2.43 -27.46
N ARG A 627 -17.73 3.14 -28.59
CA ARG A 627 -17.44 4.58 -28.63
C ARG A 627 -18.70 5.36 -28.26
N VAL A 628 -18.57 6.38 -27.46
CA VAL A 628 -19.67 7.27 -27.08
C VAL A 628 -20.18 8.00 -28.30
N THR A 629 -21.48 7.90 -28.57
CA THR A 629 -22.20 8.61 -29.61
C THR A 629 -23.02 9.78 -29.08
N SER A 630 -23.54 9.64 -27.88
CA SER A 630 -24.29 10.66 -27.16
C SER A 630 -24.08 10.52 -25.67
N ALA A 631 -24.03 11.61 -24.92
CA ALA A 631 -24.13 11.65 -23.48
C ALA A 631 -24.90 12.89 -23.03
N VAL A 632 -26.01 12.71 -22.32
CA VAL A 632 -26.91 13.79 -21.89
C VAL A 632 -27.32 13.60 -20.44
N ALA A 633 -27.38 14.68 -19.68
CA ALA A 633 -27.91 14.66 -18.32
C ALA A 633 -29.42 14.47 -18.33
N LYS A 634 -29.92 13.48 -17.57
CA LYS A 634 -31.34 13.14 -17.51
C LYS A 634 -32.23 14.28 -16.97
N ALA A 635 -31.64 15.12 -16.11
CA ALA A 635 -32.37 16.20 -15.44
C ALA A 635 -32.74 17.34 -16.38
N ASP A 636 -31.92 17.66 -17.39
CA ASP A 636 -32.09 18.84 -18.24
C ASP A 636 -31.93 18.57 -19.74
N GLY A 637 -31.59 17.32 -20.12
CA GLY A 637 -31.34 16.91 -21.51
C GLY A 637 -30.14 17.57 -22.18
N GLN A 638 -29.30 18.28 -21.42
CA GLN A 638 -28.14 18.97 -21.95
C GLN A 638 -26.92 18.04 -22.09
N PRO A 639 -26.01 18.30 -23.05
CA PRO A 639 -24.83 17.48 -23.28
C PRO A 639 -23.91 17.40 -22.07
N VAL A 640 -23.34 16.21 -21.86
CA VAL A 640 -22.31 15.89 -20.87
C VAL A 640 -21.09 15.34 -21.61
N LEU A 641 -19.91 15.72 -21.16
CA LEU A 641 -18.64 15.21 -21.68
C LEU A 641 -18.28 13.91 -20.96
N VAL A 642 -17.84 12.90 -21.71
CA VAL A 642 -17.27 11.67 -21.17
C VAL A 642 -15.74 11.82 -21.15
N GLY A 643 -15.20 11.86 -19.95
CA GLY A 643 -13.77 12.02 -19.70
C GLY A 643 -13.01 10.69 -19.67
N ARG A 644 -11.79 10.73 -19.16
CA ARG A 644 -10.93 9.54 -19.06
C ARG A 644 -11.47 8.56 -18.03
N VAL A 645 -11.09 7.28 -18.21
CA VAL A 645 -11.22 6.26 -17.17
C VAL A 645 -10.23 6.59 -16.06
N GLU A 646 -10.74 6.81 -14.86
CA GLU A 646 -9.96 7.18 -13.69
C GLU A 646 -10.45 6.41 -12.45
N LYS A 647 -9.64 6.38 -11.40
CA LYS A 647 -10.04 5.83 -10.09
C LYS A 647 -11.41 6.38 -9.68
N MET A 648 -12.31 5.50 -9.27
CA MET A 648 -13.60 5.89 -8.70
C MET A 648 -13.40 6.78 -7.48
N SER A 649 -14.03 7.95 -7.47
CA SER A 649 -13.99 8.89 -6.34
C SER A 649 -15.28 9.66 -6.16
N LYS A 650 -15.62 9.95 -4.89
CA LYS A 650 -16.83 10.74 -4.56
C LYS A 650 -16.74 12.17 -5.12
N SER A 651 -15.54 12.75 -5.18
CA SER A 651 -15.33 14.12 -5.70
C SER A 651 -15.59 14.23 -7.20
N LYS A 652 -15.32 13.16 -7.96
CA LYS A 652 -15.60 13.09 -9.40
C LYS A 652 -16.92 12.42 -9.74
N ARG A 653 -17.68 12.00 -8.75
CA ARG A 653 -18.96 11.30 -8.87
C ARG A 653 -18.96 10.10 -9.81
N ASN A 654 -17.80 9.56 -10.17
CA ASN A 654 -17.65 8.38 -11.01
C ASN A 654 -17.66 7.10 -10.14
N THR A 655 -18.65 6.94 -9.28
CA THR A 655 -18.80 5.82 -8.37
C THR A 655 -20.14 5.11 -8.56
N VAL A 656 -20.14 3.82 -8.28
CA VAL A 656 -21.33 2.96 -8.24
C VAL A 656 -21.58 2.57 -6.78
N ASP A 657 -22.86 2.62 -6.35
CA ASP A 657 -23.26 2.19 -5.02
C ASP A 657 -23.27 0.64 -4.97
N PRO A 658 -22.41 0.00 -4.16
CA PRO A 658 -22.42 -1.45 -4.02
C PRO A 658 -23.74 -2.01 -3.53
N GLN A 659 -24.48 -1.27 -2.68
CA GLN A 659 -25.75 -1.74 -2.14
C GLN A 659 -26.78 -1.94 -3.25
N ALA A 660 -26.90 -1.01 -4.18
CA ALA A 660 -27.82 -1.14 -5.31
C ALA A 660 -27.52 -2.37 -6.17
N LEU A 661 -26.24 -2.71 -6.33
CA LEU A 661 -25.82 -3.91 -7.07
C LEU A 661 -26.12 -5.20 -6.30
N VAL A 662 -25.89 -5.21 -5.00
CA VAL A 662 -26.20 -6.36 -4.13
C VAL A 662 -27.71 -6.60 -4.10
N ASP A 663 -28.52 -5.56 -4.04
CA ASP A 663 -29.97 -5.68 -4.06
C ASP A 663 -30.49 -6.23 -5.40
N LEU A 664 -29.82 -5.88 -6.52
CA LEU A 664 -30.24 -6.29 -7.87
C LEU A 664 -29.69 -7.67 -8.27
N TYR A 665 -28.41 -7.96 -7.95
CA TYR A 665 -27.70 -9.13 -8.48
C TYR A 665 -27.19 -10.09 -7.38
N GLY A 666 -27.21 -9.70 -6.11
CA GLY A 666 -26.63 -10.44 -5.00
C GLY A 666 -25.15 -10.13 -4.73
N ALA A 667 -24.71 -10.41 -3.51
CA ALA A 667 -23.34 -10.22 -3.04
C ALA A 667 -22.35 -11.12 -3.82
N ASP A 668 -22.69 -12.38 -4.07
CA ASP A 668 -21.82 -13.31 -4.79
C ASP A 668 -21.53 -12.85 -6.23
N THR A 669 -22.50 -12.19 -6.90
CA THR A 669 -22.28 -11.59 -8.22
C THR A 669 -21.26 -10.44 -8.16
N CYS A 670 -21.39 -9.56 -7.16
CA CYS A 670 -20.46 -8.43 -6.97
C CYS A 670 -19.04 -8.94 -6.66
N ARG A 671 -18.91 -9.93 -5.79
CA ARG A 671 -17.65 -10.60 -5.44
C ARG A 671 -17.00 -11.22 -6.68
N LEU A 672 -17.78 -12.01 -7.42
CA LEU A 672 -17.28 -12.67 -8.63
C LEU A 672 -16.78 -11.67 -9.66
N PHE A 673 -17.51 -10.58 -9.89
CA PHE A 673 -17.13 -9.54 -10.84
C PHE A 673 -15.78 -8.91 -10.51
N VAL A 674 -15.56 -8.50 -9.24
CA VAL A 674 -14.31 -7.83 -8.85
C VAL A 674 -13.11 -8.76 -8.81
N LEU A 675 -13.32 -10.09 -8.74
CA LEU A 675 -12.28 -11.12 -8.69
C LEU A 675 -11.96 -11.74 -10.06
N SER A 676 -12.88 -11.66 -11.04
CA SER A 676 -12.78 -12.44 -12.29
C SER A 676 -12.06 -11.74 -13.43
N ASN A 677 -11.99 -10.40 -13.43
CA ASN A 677 -11.62 -9.66 -14.64
C ASN A 677 -10.11 -9.63 -14.89
N VAL A 678 -9.32 -9.38 -13.86
CA VAL A 678 -7.87 -9.18 -13.95
C VAL A 678 -7.19 -9.74 -12.69
N PRO A 679 -5.88 -9.98 -12.73
CA PRO A 679 -5.10 -10.23 -11.50
C PRO A 679 -5.35 -9.15 -10.44
N PRO A 680 -5.25 -9.49 -9.14
CA PRO A 680 -5.59 -8.57 -8.05
C PRO A 680 -4.79 -7.25 -8.06
N GLU A 681 -3.56 -7.23 -8.58
CA GLU A 681 -2.70 -6.06 -8.62
C GLU A 681 -3.06 -5.05 -9.75
N LEU A 682 -3.82 -5.48 -10.75
CA LEU A 682 -4.19 -4.65 -11.89
C LEU A 682 -5.50 -3.91 -11.66
N ASP A 683 -5.63 -2.74 -12.29
CA ASP A 683 -6.85 -1.95 -12.23
C ASP A 683 -8.03 -2.64 -12.95
N VAL A 684 -9.21 -2.56 -12.35
CA VAL A 684 -10.46 -3.03 -12.95
C VAL A 684 -11.22 -1.85 -13.53
N VAL A 685 -11.52 -1.91 -14.81
CA VAL A 685 -12.45 -0.97 -15.42
C VAL A 685 -13.87 -1.48 -15.18
N TRP A 686 -14.70 -0.61 -14.62
CA TRP A 686 -16.11 -0.90 -14.37
C TRP A 686 -16.88 -1.21 -15.65
N SER A 687 -17.69 -2.25 -15.64
CA SER A 687 -18.54 -2.65 -16.75
C SER A 687 -19.84 -3.29 -16.25
N GLU A 688 -20.97 -2.71 -16.56
CA GLU A 688 -22.28 -3.31 -16.25
C GLU A 688 -22.46 -4.66 -16.95
N ASP A 689 -21.98 -4.80 -18.19
CA ASP A 689 -22.04 -6.06 -18.93
C ASP A 689 -21.19 -7.14 -18.28
N GLY A 690 -20.07 -6.76 -17.65
CA GLY A 690 -19.24 -7.64 -16.84
C GLY A 690 -19.98 -8.16 -15.61
N VAL A 691 -20.73 -7.31 -14.91
CA VAL A 691 -21.59 -7.71 -13.78
C VAL A 691 -22.68 -8.66 -14.24
N LYS A 692 -23.40 -8.31 -15.32
CA LYS A 692 -24.40 -9.17 -15.95
C LYS A 692 -23.82 -10.51 -16.41
N GLY A 693 -22.58 -10.51 -16.91
CA GLY A 693 -21.82 -11.71 -17.28
C GLY A 693 -21.57 -12.63 -16.11
N SER A 694 -21.10 -12.05 -14.98
CA SER A 694 -20.90 -12.78 -13.73
C SER A 694 -22.20 -13.39 -13.21
N HIS A 695 -23.27 -12.62 -13.20
CA HIS A 695 -24.60 -13.11 -12.79
C HIS A 695 -25.10 -14.26 -13.69
N ARG A 696 -24.94 -14.16 -15.02
CA ARG A 696 -25.29 -15.25 -15.94
C ARG A 696 -24.50 -16.52 -15.68
N PHE A 697 -23.21 -16.40 -15.33
CA PHE A 697 -22.41 -17.56 -14.97
C PHE A 697 -22.92 -18.24 -13.69
N LEU A 698 -23.22 -17.48 -12.65
CA LEU A 698 -23.79 -18.04 -11.41
C LEU A 698 -25.15 -18.72 -11.66
N LYS A 699 -26.02 -18.10 -12.44
CA LYS A 699 -27.29 -18.74 -12.85
C LYS A 699 -27.06 -20.04 -13.62
N ARG A 700 -26.07 -20.10 -14.49
CA ARG A 700 -25.72 -21.34 -15.23
C ARG A 700 -25.25 -22.45 -14.30
N VAL A 701 -24.37 -22.12 -13.34
CA VAL A 701 -23.94 -23.10 -12.32
C VAL A 701 -25.11 -23.59 -11.48
N TRP A 702 -25.99 -22.67 -11.07
CA TRP A 702 -27.21 -23.00 -10.33
C TRP A 702 -28.11 -23.94 -11.11
N VAL A 703 -28.43 -23.63 -12.37
CA VAL A 703 -29.30 -24.46 -13.23
C VAL A 703 -28.67 -25.84 -13.45
N LEU A 704 -27.36 -25.90 -13.70
CA LEU A 704 -26.65 -27.18 -13.84
C LEU A 704 -26.80 -28.04 -12.57
N ALA A 705 -26.49 -27.49 -11.41
CA ALA A 705 -26.49 -28.22 -10.15
C ALA A 705 -27.92 -28.59 -9.72
N GLN A 706 -28.84 -27.62 -9.66
CA GLN A 706 -30.22 -27.89 -9.23
C GLN A 706 -30.99 -28.78 -10.23
N GLY A 707 -30.79 -28.61 -11.52
CA GLY A 707 -31.43 -29.44 -12.55
C GLY A 707 -30.99 -30.91 -12.53
N GLN A 708 -29.83 -31.20 -11.91
CA GLN A 708 -29.35 -32.59 -11.78
C GLN A 708 -29.56 -33.18 -10.35
N ARG A 709 -30.03 -32.34 -9.42
CA ARG A 709 -30.14 -32.72 -8.01
C ARG A 709 -30.91 -34.04 -7.77
N GLU A 710 -32.09 -34.15 -8.28
CA GLU A 710 -32.92 -35.39 -8.09
C GLU A 710 -32.23 -36.61 -8.66
N ARG A 711 -31.58 -36.48 -9.84
CA ARG A 711 -30.88 -37.61 -10.48
C ARG A 711 -29.62 -38.02 -9.70
N LEU A 712 -28.95 -37.09 -9.06
CA LEU A 712 -27.63 -37.30 -8.43
C LEU A 712 -27.71 -37.49 -6.91
N LEU A 713 -28.80 -37.07 -6.25
CA LEU A 713 -28.96 -37.25 -4.82
C LEU A 713 -28.95 -38.75 -4.47
N GLY A 714 -28.03 -39.17 -3.61
CA GLY A 714 -27.83 -40.59 -3.28
C GLY A 714 -26.90 -41.39 -4.20
N VAL A 715 -26.47 -40.83 -5.34
CA VAL A 715 -25.39 -41.40 -6.16
C VAL A 715 -24.04 -41.01 -5.54
N PRO A 716 -23.14 -41.96 -5.19
CA PRO A 716 -21.80 -41.58 -4.72
C PRO A 716 -21.01 -40.86 -5.84
N ALA A 717 -20.30 -39.78 -5.48
CA ALA A 717 -19.38 -39.15 -6.39
C ALA A 717 -18.25 -40.12 -6.80
N PHE A 718 -17.81 -40.08 -8.04
CA PHE A 718 -16.73 -40.94 -8.51
C PHE A 718 -15.43 -40.62 -7.73
N ALA A 719 -14.86 -41.63 -7.12
CA ALA A 719 -13.64 -41.58 -6.31
C ALA A 719 -12.57 -42.58 -6.77
N GLY A 720 -12.81 -43.31 -7.89
CA GLY A 720 -11.89 -44.27 -8.49
C GLY A 720 -10.76 -43.60 -9.30
N HIS A 721 -9.94 -44.44 -9.94
CA HIS A 721 -8.89 -43.96 -10.82
C HIS A 721 -9.46 -43.60 -12.21
N VAL A 722 -9.07 -42.46 -12.78
CA VAL A 722 -9.56 -41.98 -14.10
C VAL A 722 -9.30 -42.99 -15.23
N ARG A 723 -8.28 -43.87 -15.11
CA ARG A 723 -8.02 -44.95 -16.06
C ARG A 723 -9.09 -46.02 -16.12
N ASP A 724 -9.90 -46.13 -15.05
CA ASP A 724 -11.03 -47.08 -14.98
C ASP A 724 -12.27 -46.56 -15.74
N LEU A 725 -12.20 -45.29 -16.18
CA LEU A 725 -13.23 -44.64 -16.97
C LEU A 725 -12.92 -44.72 -18.48
N THR A 726 -13.92 -44.48 -19.31
CA THR A 726 -13.79 -44.47 -20.77
C THR A 726 -14.50 -43.24 -21.38
N GLY A 727 -14.14 -42.84 -22.57
CA GLY A 727 -14.84 -41.81 -23.36
C GLY A 727 -14.94 -40.46 -22.64
N ALA A 728 -16.13 -39.89 -22.62
CA ALA A 728 -16.39 -38.59 -21.98
C ALA A 728 -16.11 -38.58 -20.49
N ASP A 729 -16.44 -39.63 -19.78
CA ASP A 729 -16.18 -39.78 -18.34
C ASP A 729 -14.68 -39.68 -18.02
N GLN A 730 -13.84 -40.33 -18.81
CA GLN A 730 -12.39 -40.31 -18.62
C GLN A 730 -11.83 -38.91 -18.90
N ALA A 731 -12.27 -38.26 -19.96
CA ALA A 731 -11.87 -36.92 -20.31
C ALA A 731 -12.22 -35.89 -19.20
N VAL A 732 -13.45 -35.96 -18.70
CA VAL A 732 -13.91 -35.06 -17.63
C VAL A 732 -13.25 -35.41 -16.28
N GLY A 733 -13.01 -36.71 -15.99
CA GLY A 733 -12.26 -37.13 -14.79
C GLY A 733 -10.84 -36.45 -14.76
N ARG A 734 -10.12 -36.50 -15.92
CA ARG A 734 -8.83 -35.78 -16.04
C ARG A 734 -9.00 -34.27 -15.88
N LYS A 735 -10.01 -33.67 -16.51
CA LYS A 735 -10.30 -32.24 -16.42
C LYS A 735 -10.59 -31.80 -14.98
N ILE A 736 -11.29 -32.62 -14.19
CA ILE A 736 -11.53 -32.35 -12.75
C ILE A 736 -10.20 -32.17 -12.02
N HIS A 737 -9.29 -33.18 -12.09
CA HIS A 737 -7.99 -33.10 -11.42
C HIS A 737 -7.12 -31.94 -11.94
N ALA A 738 -7.10 -31.70 -13.25
CA ALA A 738 -6.38 -30.57 -13.86
C ALA A 738 -6.93 -29.21 -13.38
N THR A 739 -8.25 -29.09 -13.23
CA THR A 739 -8.88 -27.85 -12.75
C THR A 739 -8.55 -27.61 -11.28
N ILE A 740 -8.63 -28.64 -10.42
CA ILE A 740 -8.25 -28.53 -9.01
C ILE A 740 -6.79 -28.05 -8.91
N LYS A 741 -5.88 -28.70 -9.65
CA LYS A 741 -4.46 -28.28 -9.69
C LYS A 741 -4.31 -26.83 -10.09
N ARG A 742 -4.92 -26.41 -11.20
CA ARG A 742 -4.80 -25.04 -11.74
C ARG A 742 -5.34 -23.99 -10.75
N CYS A 743 -6.49 -24.28 -10.11
CA CYS A 743 -7.04 -23.39 -9.08
C CYS A 743 -6.13 -23.33 -7.85
N THR A 744 -5.60 -24.48 -7.40
CA THR A 744 -4.68 -24.53 -6.24
C THR A 744 -3.41 -23.73 -6.51
N ASP A 745 -2.76 -23.97 -7.66
CA ASP A 745 -1.53 -23.27 -8.06
C ASP A 745 -1.77 -21.75 -8.16
N ALA A 746 -2.90 -21.34 -8.77
CA ALA A 746 -3.28 -19.93 -8.91
C ALA A 746 -3.49 -19.23 -7.56
N LEU A 747 -4.15 -19.88 -6.61
CA LEU A 747 -4.45 -19.28 -5.31
C LEU A 747 -3.26 -19.35 -4.34
N GLU A 748 -2.42 -20.38 -4.39
CA GLU A 748 -1.24 -20.47 -3.49
C GLU A 748 -0.11 -19.52 -3.91
N LYS A 749 0.10 -19.35 -5.21
CA LYS A 749 1.25 -18.59 -5.69
C LYS A 749 0.98 -17.09 -5.71
N ASP A 750 -0.02 -16.66 -6.46
CA ASP A 750 -0.22 -15.24 -6.79
C ASP A 750 -1.62 -14.72 -6.47
N PHE A 751 -2.47 -15.53 -5.80
CA PHE A 751 -3.88 -15.22 -5.57
C PHE A 751 -4.61 -14.83 -6.88
N ALA A 752 -4.28 -15.52 -7.98
CA ALA A 752 -4.83 -15.25 -9.31
C ALA A 752 -6.27 -15.79 -9.43
N PHE A 753 -7.21 -15.11 -8.76
CA PHE A 753 -8.63 -15.47 -8.74
C PHE A 753 -9.23 -15.55 -10.14
N ASN A 754 -8.88 -14.64 -11.02
CA ASN A 754 -9.34 -14.64 -12.41
C ASN A 754 -8.95 -15.93 -13.14
N THR A 755 -7.75 -16.46 -12.90
CA THR A 755 -7.29 -17.75 -13.46
C THR A 755 -8.08 -18.92 -12.88
N ALA A 756 -8.33 -18.92 -11.57
CA ALA A 756 -9.14 -19.97 -10.90
C ALA A 756 -10.58 -19.94 -11.38
N ILE A 757 -11.20 -18.75 -11.48
CA ILE A 757 -12.56 -18.59 -11.98
C ILE A 757 -12.69 -19.04 -13.45
N ALA A 758 -11.72 -18.69 -14.30
CA ALA A 758 -11.69 -19.14 -15.70
C ALA A 758 -11.60 -20.67 -15.78
N ALA A 759 -10.77 -21.31 -14.94
CA ALA A 759 -10.71 -22.78 -14.89
C ALA A 759 -12.01 -23.40 -14.44
N CYS A 760 -12.73 -22.81 -13.48
CA CYS A 760 -14.07 -23.22 -13.09
C CYS A 760 -15.11 -23.07 -14.22
N MET A 761 -15.03 -21.96 -14.97
CA MET A 761 -15.89 -21.74 -16.15
C MET A 761 -15.65 -22.80 -17.22
N GLU A 762 -14.39 -23.12 -17.52
CA GLU A 762 -14.03 -24.20 -18.44
C GLU A 762 -14.58 -25.56 -17.97
N LEU A 763 -14.38 -25.92 -16.68
CA LEU A 763 -14.93 -27.17 -16.13
C LEU A 763 -16.43 -27.20 -16.27
N SER A 764 -17.14 -26.12 -15.94
CA SER A 764 -18.60 -26.06 -16.03
C SER A 764 -19.16 -26.32 -17.45
N ASN A 765 -18.38 -26.00 -18.49
CA ASN A 765 -18.76 -26.24 -19.90
C ASN A 765 -18.61 -27.72 -20.31
N GLU A 766 -17.73 -28.46 -19.63
CA GLU A 766 -17.49 -29.89 -19.89
C GLU A 766 -18.49 -30.82 -19.13
N LEU A 767 -19.20 -30.26 -18.14
CA LEU A 767 -20.16 -31.04 -17.34
C LEU A 767 -21.51 -31.22 -18.08
N ASP A 768 -21.51 -32.01 -19.15
CA ASP A 768 -22.73 -32.33 -19.92
C ASP A 768 -23.51 -33.48 -19.28
N PRO A 769 -24.73 -33.22 -18.73
CA PRO A 769 -25.55 -34.25 -18.12
C PRO A 769 -25.98 -35.40 -19.07
N ALA A 770 -25.96 -35.14 -20.39
CA ALA A 770 -26.34 -36.16 -21.38
C ALA A 770 -25.18 -37.10 -21.74
N ALA A 771 -23.95 -36.62 -21.63
CA ALA A 771 -22.75 -37.37 -21.98
C ALA A 771 -22.08 -38.12 -20.83
N LEU A 772 -22.34 -37.71 -19.58
CA LEU A 772 -21.62 -38.20 -18.40
C LEU A 772 -22.44 -39.18 -17.55
N SER A 773 -21.73 -40.14 -16.98
CA SER A 773 -22.30 -41.02 -15.96
C SER A 773 -22.65 -40.20 -14.70
N PRO A 774 -23.68 -40.60 -13.95
CA PRO A 774 -24.12 -39.89 -12.76
C PRO A 774 -22.99 -39.68 -11.72
N ALA A 775 -22.13 -40.67 -11.53
CA ALA A 775 -21.04 -40.61 -10.56
C ALA A 775 -19.97 -39.58 -10.93
N VAL A 776 -19.56 -39.49 -12.22
CA VAL A 776 -18.57 -38.52 -12.73
C VAL A 776 -19.18 -37.13 -12.78
N LEU A 777 -20.43 -37.00 -13.22
CA LEU A 777 -21.13 -35.70 -13.24
C LEU A 777 -21.27 -35.14 -11.81
N ARG A 778 -21.61 -35.96 -10.82
CA ARG A 778 -21.65 -35.54 -9.40
C ARG A 778 -20.30 -35.10 -8.91
N ALA A 779 -19.23 -35.87 -9.17
CA ALA A 779 -17.88 -35.51 -8.79
C ALA A 779 -17.46 -34.16 -9.38
N GLY A 780 -17.79 -33.88 -10.65
CA GLY A 780 -17.52 -32.62 -11.32
C GLY A 780 -18.30 -31.45 -10.72
N ILE A 781 -19.58 -31.59 -10.46
CA ILE A 781 -20.44 -30.57 -9.84
C ILE A 781 -19.94 -30.25 -8.42
N GLU A 782 -19.72 -31.25 -7.58
CA GLU A 782 -19.24 -31.08 -6.20
C GLU A 782 -17.84 -30.43 -6.18
N THR A 783 -16.97 -30.78 -7.11
CA THR A 783 -15.65 -30.11 -7.28
C THR A 783 -15.83 -28.65 -7.67
N LEU A 784 -16.69 -28.36 -8.65
CA LEU A 784 -16.96 -26.98 -9.09
C LEU A 784 -17.48 -26.11 -7.94
N ILE A 785 -18.43 -26.63 -7.14
CA ILE A 785 -18.99 -25.97 -5.96
C ILE A 785 -17.87 -25.63 -4.95
N ARG A 786 -17.02 -26.60 -4.61
CA ARG A 786 -15.93 -26.42 -3.64
C ARG A 786 -14.89 -25.41 -4.13
N LEU A 787 -14.53 -25.46 -5.43
CA LEU A 787 -13.57 -24.53 -6.01
C LEU A 787 -14.09 -23.09 -6.07
N LEU A 788 -15.39 -22.90 -6.28
CA LEU A 788 -16.05 -21.59 -6.30
C LEU A 788 -16.30 -21.04 -4.88
N GLY A 789 -16.36 -21.92 -3.86
CA GLY A 789 -16.71 -21.55 -2.47
C GLY A 789 -16.00 -20.32 -1.90
N PRO A 790 -14.69 -20.15 -2.05
CA PRO A 790 -14.01 -18.93 -1.56
C PRO A 790 -14.49 -17.63 -2.22
N MET A 791 -14.87 -17.68 -3.51
CA MET A 791 -15.25 -16.49 -4.27
C MET A 791 -16.75 -16.18 -4.16
N VAL A 792 -17.60 -17.20 -4.17
CA VAL A 792 -19.09 -17.09 -4.16
C VAL A 792 -19.70 -18.00 -3.09
N PRO A 793 -19.44 -17.67 -1.80
CA PRO A 793 -19.70 -18.59 -0.70
C PRO A 793 -21.18 -18.93 -0.49
N HIS A 794 -22.10 -18.00 -0.72
CA HIS A 794 -23.51 -18.23 -0.46
C HIS A 794 -24.12 -19.24 -1.44
N LEU A 795 -23.88 -19.06 -2.74
CA LEU A 795 -24.30 -19.98 -3.77
C LEU A 795 -23.67 -21.36 -3.55
N ALA A 796 -22.39 -21.39 -3.23
CA ALA A 796 -21.65 -22.63 -3.06
C ALA A 796 -22.13 -23.43 -1.85
N GLU A 797 -22.37 -22.81 -0.69
CA GLU A 797 -22.93 -23.47 0.50
C GLU A 797 -24.35 -23.98 0.26
N GLU A 798 -25.20 -23.21 -0.43
CA GLU A 798 -26.57 -23.62 -0.76
C GLU A 798 -26.56 -24.86 -1.66
N LEU A 799 -25.73 -24.87 -2.70
CA LEU A 799 -25.61 -26.00 -3.60
C LEU A 799 -24.99 -27.22 -2.91
N TRP A 800 -23.99 -27.02 -2.03
CA TRP A 800 -23.36 -28.08 -1.25
C TRP A 800 -24.35 -28.76 -0.34
N ALA A 801 -25.15 -27.99 0.40
CA ALA A 801 -26.22 -28.50 1.24
C ALA A 801 -27.32 -29.22 0.42
N ALA A 802 -27.66 -28.71 -0.77
CA ALA A 802 -28.65 -29.33 -1.66
C ALA A 802 -28.23 -30.73 -2.16
N TYR A 803 -26.93 -31.03 -2.20
CA TYR A 803 -26.37 -32.33 -2.54
C TYR A 803 -26.30 -33.31 -1.34
N GLY A 804 -26.86 -32.92 -0.19
CA GLY A 804 -27.03 -33.79 0.98
C GLY A 804 -25.87 -33.72 1.98
N HIS A 805 -24.98 -32.76 1.84
CA HIS A 805 -23.88 -32.54 2.77
C HIS A 805 -24.36 -31.68 3.96
N ALA A 806 -24.28 -32.23 5.16
CA ALA A 806 -24.67 -31.54 6.39
C ALA A 806 -23.59 -30.59 6.91
N GLU A 807 -22.32 -30.92 6.65
CA GLU A 807 -21.19 -30.10 6.96
C GLU A 807 -21.01 -29.00 5.90
N GLY A 808 -20.60 -27.79 6.32
CA GLY A 808 -20.33 -26.70 5.40
C GLY A 808 -19.00 -26.86 4.63
N LEU A 809 -18.78 -26.03 3.64
CA LEU A 809 -17.61 -26.09 2.75
C LEU A 809 -16.27 -26.01 3.49
N THR A 810 -16.21 -25.29 4.60
CA THR A 810 -14.99 -25.20 5.42
C THR A 810 -14.61 -26.58 5.97
N ALA A 811 -15.56 -27.36 6.44
CA ALA A 811 -15.32 -28.72 6.96
C ALA A 811 -15.06 -29.73 5.83
N ALA A 812 -15.78 -29.61 4.69
CA ALA A 812 -15.51 -30.38 3.49
C ALA A 812 -14.08 -30.20 2.95
N GLY A 813 -13.48 -29.05 3.19
CA GLY A 813 -12.13 -28.71 2.84
C GLY A 813 -11.91 -28.47 1.33
N TRP A 814 -10.71 -28.02 0.98
CA TRP A 814 -10.31 -27.82 -0.42
C TRP A 814 -10.11 -29.18 -1.12
N PRO A 815 -10.60 -29.36 -2.37
CA PRO A 815 -10.47 -30.64 -3.05
C PRO A 815 -9.01 -30.96 -3.36
N ALA A 816 -8.63 -32.22 -3.20
CA ALA A 816 -7.32 -32.73 -3.57
C ALA A 816 -7.29 -33.17 -5.03
N TYR A 817 -6.15 -33.07 -5.68
CA TYR A 817 -5.90 -33.63 -7.00
C TYR A 817 -4.75 -34.65 -6.94
N ASP A 818 -4.80 -35.60 -7.88
CA ASP A 818 -3.72 -36.55 -8.09
C ASP A 818 -3.03 -36.24 -9.44
N PRO A 819 -1.73 -35.87 -9.45
CA PRO A 819 -1.02 -35.56 -10.68
C PRO A 819 -1.02 -36.71 -11.69
N ALA A 820 -1.00 -37.97 -11.22
CA ALA A 820 -1.02 -39.14 -12.08
C ALA A 820 -2.35 -39.30 -12.86
N GLN A 821 -3.42 -38.65 -12.41
CA GLN A 821 -4.73 -38.68 -13.04
C GLN A 821 -4.97 -37.55 -14.05
N ILE A 822 -4.03 -36.59 -14.13
CA ILE A 822 -4.10 -35.45 -15.05
C ILE A 822 -3.57 -35.83 -16.44
N GLU A 823 -2.52 -36.65 -16.48
CA GLU A 823 -1.85 -36.97 -17.72
C GLU A 823 -2.65 -38.01 -18.53
N ALA A 824 -2.87 -37.74 -19.80
CA ALA A 824 -3.39 -38.71 -20.73
C ALA A 824 -2.35 -39.84 -20.88
N ASP A 825 -2.84 -41.11 -21.01
CA ASP A 825 -1.96 -42.26 -21.27
C ASP A 825 -1.22 -42.10 -22.59
N GLU A 826 -1.79 -41.32 -23.52
CA GLU A 826 -1.21 -40.96 -24.80
C GLU A 826 -0.87 -39.48 -24.87
N ALA A 827 0.11 -39.13 -25.64
CA ALA A 827 0.49 -37.78 -25.97
C ALA A 827 0.26 -37.52 -27.45
N ASP A 828 -0.34 -36.39 -27.74
CA ASP A 828 -0.51 -35.91 -29.12
C ASP A 828 0.77 -35.28 -29.63
N TYR A 829 1.21 -35.74 -30.78
CA TYR A 829 2.39 -35.23 -31.47
C TYR A 829 2.01 -34.60 -32.80
N PRO A 830 2.07 -33.28 -32.98
CA PRO A 830 2.10 -32.67 -34.29
C PRO A 830 3.42 -33.08 -34.98
N VAL A 831 3.32 -33.76 -36.12
CA VAL A 831 4.45 -34.20 -36.91
C VAL A 831 4.74 -33.19 -38.02
N GLN A 832 5.89 -32.56 -37.90
CA GLN A 832 6.42 -31.65 -38.90
C GLN A 832 7.33 -32.40 -39.85
N ILE A 833 7.13 -32.18 -41.16
CA ILE A 833 8.06 -32.64 -42.21
C ILE A 833 8.55 -31.38 -42.93
N GLN A 834 9.86 -31.15 -42.91
CA GLN A 834 10.50 -29.92 -43.44
C GLN A 834 9.89 -28.65 -42.89
N GLY A 835 9.65 -28.59 -41.56
CA GLY A 835 9.12 -27.42 -40.85
C GLY A 835 7.60 -27.16 -41.00
N LYS A 836 6.85 -28.02 -41.71
CA LYS A 836 5.39 -27.89 -41.87
C LYS A 836 4.68 -29.09 -41.23
N VAL A 837 3.66 -28.83 -40.39
CA VAL A 837 2.83 -29.89 -39.77
C VAL A 837 2.11 -30.63 -40.91
N ARG A 838 2.32 -31.94 -41.00
CA ARG A 838 1.76 -32.82 -42.04
C ARG A 838 0.87 -33.94 -41.46
N ALA A 839 1.05 -34.29 -40.18
CA ALA A 839 0.22 -35.27 -39.48
C ALA A 839 0.06 -34.88 -38.01
N LYS A 840 -0.96 -35.42 -37.39
CA LYS A 840 -1.12 -35.41 -35.89
C LYS A 840 -1.31 -36.86 -35.49
N ILE A 841 -0.48 -37.34 -34.58
CA ILE A 841 -0.53 -38.71 -34.08
C ILE A 841 -0.61 -38.75 -32.57
N SER A 842 -1.29 -39.74 -32.00
CA SER A 842 -1.31 -39.99 -30.55
C SER A 842 -0.51 -41.25 -30.27
N LEU A 843 0.41 -41.20 -29.34
CA LEU A 843 1.27 -42.33 -28.93
C LEU A 843 1.33 -42.45 -27.42
N PRO A 844 1.44 -43.67 -26.87
CA PRO A 844 1.60 -43.87 -25.45
C PRO A 844 2.75 -43.09 -24.83
N ARG A 845 2.51 -42.36 -23.76
CA ARG A 845 3.55 -41.60 -23.03
C ARG A 845 4.65 -42.47 -22.40
N THR A 846 4.38 -43.74 -22.22
CA THR A 846 5.37 -44.73 -21.77
C THR A 846 6.50 -44.96 -22.77
N LEU A 847 6.28 -44.62 -24.04
CA LEU A 847 7.31 -44.71 -25.07
C LEU A 847 8.31 -43.57 -24.93
N THR A 848 9.60 -43.92 -24.85
CA THR A 848 10.71 -42.96 -24.79
C THR A 848 11.84 -43.37 -25.66
N GLY A 849 12.73 -42.40 -26.03
CA GLY A 849 13.94 -42.69 -26.81
C GLY A 849 13.67 -43.45 -28.12
N PRO A 850 14.46 -44.51 -28.39
CA PRO A 850 14.33 -45.27 -29.64
C PRO A 850 12.96 -45.93 -29.86
N ALA A 851 12.29 -46.34 -28.80
CA ALA A 851 10.94 -46.94 -28.87
C ALA A 851 9.90 -45.90 -29.35
N LEU A 852 9.97 -44.65 -28.88
CA LEU A 852 9.10 -43.56 -29.33
C LEU A 852 9.36 -43.20 -30.78
N GLU A 853 10.63 -43.10 -31.17
CA GLU A 853 11.01 -42.86 -32.57
C GLU A 853 10.51 -43.95 -33.53
N ALA A 854 10.67 -45.21 -33.16
CA ALA A 854 10.16 -46.34 -33.92
C ALA A 854 8.63 -46.28 -34.07
N ALA A 855 7.91 -46.00 -32.99
CA ALA A 855 6.46 -45.88 -33.01
C ALA A 855 5.98 -44.68 -33.89
N VAL A 856 6.66 -43.55 -33.86
CA VAL A 856 6.38 -42.40 -34.72
C VAL A 856 6.55 -42.75 -36.18
N LEU A 857 7.67 -43.38 -36.54
CA LEU A 857 7.99 -43.71 -37.92
C LEU A 857 7.08 -44.82 -38.48
N ALA A 858 6.61 -45.71 -37.61
CA ALA A 858 5.67 -46.77 -37.98
C ALA A 858 4.19 -46.33 -38.01
N HIS A 859 3.87 -45.14 -37.51
CA HIS A 859 2.48 -44.70 -37.44
C HIS A 859 1.88 -44.47 -38.84
N PRO A 860 0.69 -44.99 -39.17
CA PRO A 860 0.12 -44.96 -40.53
C PRO A 860 0.03 -43.54 -41.09
N GLU A 861 -0.35 -42.55 -40.35
CA GLU A 861 -0.46 -41.16 -40.78
C GLU A 861 0.91 -40.55 -41.10
N VAL A 862 1.95 -40.92 -40.38
CA VAL A 862 3.32 -40.45 -40.63
C VAL A 862 3.85 -41.11 -41.87
N VAL A 863 3.64 -42.41 -42.04
CA VAL A 863 4.03 -43.15 -43.24
C VAL A 863 3.35 -42.54 -44.48
N ALA A 864 2.08 -42.25 -44.41
CA ALA A 864 1.31 -41.58 -45.50
C ALA A 864 1.87 -40.18 -45.77
N ALA A 865 2.17 -39.39 -44.73
CA ALA A 865 2.69 -38.03 -44.87
C ALA A 865 4.12 -37.98 -45.44
N LEU A 866 4.93 -39.03 -45.22
CA LEU A 866 6.28 -39.17 -45.78
C LEU A 866 6.30 -39.49 -47.27
N ALA A 867 5.17 -40.07 -47.78
CA ALA A 867 4.99 -40.40 -49.22
C ALA A 867 6.20 -41.14 -49.79
N GLY A 868 6.77 -42.13 -49.06
CA GLY A 868 7.91 -42.93 -49.46
C GLY A 868 9.31 -42.27 -49.38
N LYS A 869 9.41 -41.07 -48.86
CA LYS A 869 10.69 -40.38 -48.68
C LYS A 869 11.44 -40.93 -47.44
N PRO A 870 12.75 -41.23 -47.53
CA PRO A 870 13.51 -41.70 -46.41
C PRO A 870 13.75 -40.54 -45.37
N VAL A 871 13.56 -40.83 -44.09
CA VAL A 871 13.87 -39.89 -43.02
C VAL A 871 15.38 -39.92 -42.76
N LYS A 872 16.01 -38.76 -42.90
CA LYS A 872 17.45 -38.56 -42.59
C LYS A 872 17.71 -38.27 -41.11
N LYS A 873 16.76 -37.52 -40.51
CA LYS A 873 16.89 -37.16 -39.09
C LYS A 873 15.50 -36.98 -38.46
N ALA A 874 15.30 -37.58 -37.29
CA ALA A 874 14.12 -37.36 -36.46
C ALA A 874 14.54 -36.61 -35.22
N ILE A 875 13.85 -35.49 -34.93
CA ILE A 875 13.96 -34.74 -33.69
C ILE A 875 12.62 -34.84 -32.99
N ILE A 876 12.56 -35.56 -31.87
CA ILE A 876 11.34 -35.81 -31.11
C ILE A 876 11.49 -35.16 -29.77
N VAL A 877 10.60 -34.22 -29.45
CA VAL A 877 10.46 -33.68 -28.12
C VAL A 877 9.27 -34.40 -27.46
N PRO A 878 9.55 -35.29 -26.46
CA PRO A 878 8.48 -36.10 -25.84
C PRO A 878 7.33 -35.25 -25.35
N GLY A 879 6.10 -35.68 -25.70
CA GLY A 879 4.86 -34.99 -25.31
C GLY A 879 4.62 -33.63 -25.96
N LYS A 880 5.43 -33.23 -26.97
CA LYS A 880 5.31 -31.88 -27.58
C LYS A 880 5.24 -31.89 -29.09
N ILE A 881 6.25 -32.38 -29.77
CA ILE A 881 6.38 -32.25 -31.22
C ILE A 881 7.36 -33.28 -31.82
N VAL A 882 7.09 -33.68 -33.01
CA VAL A 882 8.01 -34.47 -33.86
C VAL A 882 8.40 -33.63 -35.06
N ASN A 883 9.67 -33.54 -35.39
CA ASN A 883 10.18 -32.91 -36.59
C ASN A 883 11.03 -33.91 -37.40
N LEU A 884 10.60 -34.20 -38.61
CA LEU A 884 11.26 -35.16 -39.53
C LEU A 884 11.90 -34.39 -40.66
N ASP A 885 13.22 -34.64 -40.85
CA ASP A 885 13.95 -34.15 -42.01
C ASP A 885 14.09 -35.30 -43.01
N VAL A 886 13.66 -35.09 -44.29
CA VAL A 886 13.53 -36.08 -45.35
C VAL A 886 14.42 -35.75 -46.53
#